data_d7b1fa8be78513bae40315552c647fcc
#
_entry.id   d7b1fa8be78513bae40315552c647fcc
#
_cell.length_a   1.000
_cell.length_b   1.000
_cell.length_c   1.000
_cell.angle_alpha   90.00
_cell.angle_beta   90.00
_cell.angle_gamma   90.00
#
_symmetry.space_group_name_H-M   'P 1'
#
loop_
_entity.id
_entity.type
_entity.pdbx_description
1 polymer ?
#
loop_
_entity_poly.entity_id
_entity_poly.type
_entity_poly.pdbx_seq_one_letter_code
_entity_poly.pdbx_strand_id
1 'polypeptide(L)'
;MLSAQDLELLRRALGRDLTDVEIACFDNLWSEHCSYRSTKPLLRTLPTEGKDVLLGPGDDAAIVRFSDTCAIAIGMESHNHPSYVDPYDGAATGVGGIVRDVLSMGARPIALMDPLYFGTLDQEKNRYLFEHVVNGIADYGNCIGVPVVRGELVFDPSFAGNPLVNVVCIGTVAPDRVLTARVKRPGNHLVLIGSSTGRDGLGGASFASRDLAEDAEASDRPSVQVGDPYTEKLLIEAILEMAETGKVLSCRDLGAAGLAGASSEMASTFGAIIHADRVHLREAGMVPREIMLAESQERMLVEVAPKDVSTMGAIAEKYDLRWSDIGEVIADPRYIVTFCGEVVADIPIDLLVGGTPTEAWPKQPYVAETPFTRPDEPIKELALLVLAHPDVANKAWVYEQYDKDVQLQTVSFRQDAAVLRLQDRALVLSCGCNPRHIYLKPYEGAANAVIENASNLACLGAEPLCIVDCLNFASPVHPEIYWQLEQSVLGLGDMARKMEIPVVGGNVSLYNESDEFETQIKPTPSLGMAGRGDVRSWTAPREGDVLAVIGATGIDFGGSVLDAVTGCGGSAPPLADPGVVSIVRDLVGQGRVTGVTDLSRGGLLAAIAKVAPRADLHLSGDPLESLFSETYGRFLVAVRDEGALAGIDHRVVGTVGGDALTVRWDGGSLILTPEELEAALASTTRLMCY
;
A
#
# COMPACT_ATOMS: atom_id res chain seq x y z
N MET A 1 -5.01 -24.34 -1.72
CA MET A 1 -5.88 -25.55 -1.79
C MET A 1 -5.94 -26.22 -0.43
N LEU A 2 -7.14 -26.69 -0.03
CA LEU A 2 -7.32 -27.44 1.23
C LEU A 2 -6.41 -28.67 1.27
N SER A 3 -5.69 -28.83 2.36
CA SER A 3 -4.90 -30.03 2.60
C SER A 3 -5.79 -31.26 2.91
N ALA A 4 -5.23 -32.46 2.80
CA ALA A 4 -5.95 -33.68 3.22
C ALA A 4 -6.34 -33.62 4.71
N GLN A 5 -5.53 -32.92 5.54
CA GLN A 5 -5.82 -32.72 6.97
C GLN A 5 -7.00 -31.77 7.18
N ASP A 6 -7.06 -30.66 6.40
CA ASP A 6 -8.18 -29.72 6.42
C ASP A 6 -9.49 -30.42 6.05
N LEU A 7 -9.49 -31.21 4.96
CA LEU A 7 -10.67 -31.96 4.53
C LEU A 7 -11.16 -32.96 5.59
N GLU A 8 -10.24 -33.64 6.25
CA GLU A 8 -10.60 -34.58 7.33
C GLU A 8 -11.16 -33.84 8.56
N LEU A 9 -10.58 -32.68 8.92
CA LEU A 9 -11.10 -31.80 9.98
C LEU A 9 -12.52 -31.35 9.67
N LEU A 10 -12.76 -30.87 8.44
CA LEU A 10 -14.07 -30.39 7.99
C LEU A 10 -15.12 -31.51 7.99
N ARG A 11 -14.79 -32.73 7.48
CA ARG A 11 -15.69 -33.88 7.54
C ARG A 11 -16.08 -34.25 8.97
N ARG A 12 -15.14 -34.21 9.90
CA ARG A 12 -15.42 -34.47 11.32
C ARG A 12 -16.31 -33.39 11.93
N ALA A 13 -16.03 -32.12 11.63
CA ALA A 13 -16.80 -30.98 12.15
C ALA A 13 -18.25 -31.01 11.64
N LEU A 14 -18.46 -31.32 10.36
CA LEU A 14 -19.78 -31.39 9.74
C LEU A 14 -20.52 -32.72 9.97
N GLY A 15 -19.80 -33.78 10.30
CA GLY A 15 -20.39 -35.15 10.47
C GLY A 15 -20.87 -35.77 9.15
N ARG A 16 -20.45 -35.21 8.00
CA ARG A 16 -20.81 -35.66 6.64
C ARG A 16 -19.74 -35.23 5.62
N ASP A 17 -19.83 -35.74 4.41
CA ASP A 17 -19.04 -35.24 3.29
C ASP A 17 -19.51 -33.82 2.90
N LEU A 18 -18.57 -33.03 2.38
CA LEU A 18 -18.81 -31.69 1.89
C LEU A 18 -19.39 -31.74 0.46
N THR A 19 -20.23 -30.78 0.13
CA THR A 19 -20.65 -30.53 -1.27
C THR A 19 -19.54 -29.83 -2.04
N ASP A 20 -19.64 -29.78 -3.37
CA ASP A 20 -18.69 -29.06 -4.22
C ASP A 20 -18.66 -27.55 -3.92
N VAL A 21 -19.79 -26.94 -3.55
CA VAL A 21 -19.88 -25.53 -3.16
C VAL A 21 -19.19 -25.30 -1.82
N GLU A 22 -19.40 -26.18 -0.87
CA GLU A 22 -18.74 -26.09 0.46
C GLU A 22 -17.21 -26.23 0.36
N ILE A 23 -16.75 -27.22 -0.41
CA ILE A 23 -15.30 -27.40 -0.66
C ILE A 23 -14.73 -26.11 -1.23
N ALA A 24 -15.39 -25.53 -2.23
CA ALA A 24 -14.92 -24.34 -2.90
C ALA A 24 -14.95 -23.10 -1.99
N CYS A 25 -15.96 -22.92 -1.14
CA CYS A 25 -16.00 -21.86 -0.13
C CYS A 25 -14.84 -22.00 0.87
N PHE A 26 -14.59 -23.20 1.40
CA PHE A 26 -13.49 -23.41 2.33
C PHE A 26 -12.12 -23.25 1.66
N ASP A 27 -11.94 -23.71 0.42
CA ASP A 27 -10.66 -23.63 -0.32
C ASP A 27 -10.21 -22.17 -0.50
N ASN A 28 -11.15 -21.26 -0.75
CA ASN A 28 -10.86 -19.84 -0.88
C ASN A 28 -10.75 -19.14 0.49
N LEU A 29 -11.75 -19.28 1.37
CA LEU A 29 -11.77 -18.58 2.66
C LEU A 29 -10.69 -19.07 3.65
N TRP A 30 -10.23 -20.33 3.51
CA TRP A 30 -9.13 -20.87 4.32
C TRP A 30 -7.76 -20.75 3.64
N SER A 31 -7.68 -20.08 2.48
CA SER A 31 -6.40 -19.73 1.85
C SER A 31 -5.56 -18.83 2.77
N GLU A 32 -4.25 -18.75 2.55
CA GLU A 32 -3.39 -17.82 3.28
C GLU A 32 -3.83 -16.37 3.06
N HIS A 33 -4.20 -16.03 1.83
CA HIS A 33 -4.63 -14.69 1.45
C HIS A 33 -5.90 -14.22 2.21
N CYS A 34 -6.92 -15.08 2.39
CA CYS A 34 -8.14 -14.69 3.09
C CYS A 34 -8.06 -14.88 4.62
N SER A 35 -7.37 -15.91 5.11
CA SER A 35 -7.42 -16.29 6.53
C SER A 35 -6.20 -15.93 7.35
N TYR A 36 -5.10 -15.53 6.68
CA TYR A 36 -3.83 -15.23 7.34
C TYR A 36 -3.34 -16.38 8.25
N ARG A 37 -3.39 -17.63 7.75
CA ARG A 37 -3.12 -18.85 8.53
C ARG A 37 -1.79 -18.79 9.26
N SER A 38 -0.73 -18.33 8.60
CA SER A 38 0.63 -18.28 9.13
C SER A 38 0.98 -16.95 9.78
N THR A 39 0.32 -15.86 9.41
CA THR A 39 0.70 -14.49 9.79
C THR A 39 -0.12 -13.91 10.93
N LYS A 40 -1.36 -14.38 11.15
CA LYS A 40 -2.26 -13.87 12.18
C LYS A 40 -1.64 -13.76 13.60
N PRO A 41 -0.81 -14.70 14.08
CA PRO A 41 -0.13 -14.55 15.37
C PRO A 41 0.87 -13.38 15.40
N LEU A 42 1.53 -13.09 14.27
CA LEU A 42 2.47 -11.99 14.14
C LEU A 42 1.73 -10.65 14.08
N LEU A 43 0.67 -10.55 13.27
CA LEU A 43 -0.13 -9.34 13.13
C LEU A 43 -0.74 -8.87 14.46
N ARG A 44 -1.11 -9.80 15.35
CA ARG A 44 -1.61 -9.47 16.70
C ARG A 44 -0.60 -8.77 17.60
N THR A 45 0.67 -8.72 17.21
CA THR A 45 1.71 -8.00 17.96
C THR A 45 1.78 -6.52 17.61
N LEU A 46 1.13 -6.07 16.53
CA LEU A 46 1.11 -4.69 16.11
C LEU A 46 0.27 -3.81 17.04
N PRO A 47 0.66 -2.55 17.30
CA PRO A 47 -0.15 -1.61 18.07
C PRO A 47 -1.29 -1.07 17.22
N THR A 48 -2.52 -1.47 17.51
CA THR A 48 -3.71 -1.10 16.71
C THR A 48 -4.57 -0.02 17.34
N GLU A 49 -4.32 0.32 18.60
CA GLU A 49 -5.10 1.30 19.35
C GLU A 49 -4.42 2.68 19.35
N GLY A 50 -5.22 3.74 19.28
CA GLY A 50 -4.76 5.12 19.33
C GLY A 50 -5.89 6.09 19.67
N LYS A 51 -5.55 7.30 20.14
CA LYS A 51 -6.52 8.33 20.56
C LYS A 51 -7.52 8.73 19.48
N ASP A 52 -7.08 8.67 18.22
CA ASP A 52 -7.87 9.09 17.07
C ASP A 52 -8.45 7.88 16.29
N VAL A 53 -8.17 6.63 16.67
CA VAL A 53 -8.73 5.43 16.05
C VAL A 53 -10.18 5.25 16.49
N LEU A 54 -11.10 5.28 15.53
CA LEU A 54 -12.53 5.03 15.76
C LEU A 54 -12.89 3.58 15.46
N LEU A 55 -12.25 3.01 14.43
CA LEU A 55 -12.37 1.61 14.04
C LEU A 55 -11.01 1.14 13.54
N GLY A 56 -10.46 0.12 14.19
CA GLY A 56 -9.19 -0.51 13.84
C GLY A 56 -9.37 -1.68 12.88
N PRO A 57 -8.39 -2.63 12.85
CA PRO A 57 -8.42 -3.78 11.96
C PRO A 57 -9.63 -4.70 12.20
N GLY A 58 -10.19 -5.26 11.12
CA GLY A 58 -11.27 -6.25 11.18
C GLY A 58 -12.54 -5.89 10.41
N ASP A 59 -12.60 -4.70 9.83
CA ASP A 59 -13.53 -4.29 8.78
C ASP A 59 -12.73 -4.02 7.49
N ASP A 60 -13.38 -3.63 6.39
CA ASP A 60 -12.76 -3.47 5.07
C ASP A 60 -11.72 -2.34 5.07
N ALA A 61 -11.98 -1.25 5.78
CA ALA A 61 -11.01 -0.17 6.00
C ALA A 61 -11.06 0.35 7.44
N ALA A 62 -9.96 0.91 7.92
CA ALA A 62 -9.89 1.54 9.23
C ALA A 62 -10.49 2.96 9.20
N ILE A 63 -11.04 3.40 10.34
CA ILE A 63 -11.59 4.75 10.51
C ILE A 63 -10.80 5.50 11.57
N VAL A 64 -10.21 6.62 11.16
CA VAL A 64 -9.39 7.47 12.04
C VAL A 64 -9.96 8.88 12.08
N ARG A 65 -10.11 9.44 13.27
CA ARG A 65 -10.62 10.81 13.47
C ARG A 65 -9.64 11.84 12.90
N PHE A 66 -10.10 12.63 11.96
CA PHE A 66 -9.33 13.77 11.43
C PHE A 66 -9.71 15.09 12.13
N SER A 67 -11.00 15.30 12.37
CA SER A 67 -11.54 16.42 13.13
C SER A 67 -12.80 15.97 13.88
N ASP A 68 -13.46 16.89 14.60
CA ASP A 68 -14.72 16.58 15.29
C ASP A 68 -15.85 16.21 14.32
N THR A 69 -15.78 16.67 13.07
CA THR A 69 -16.82 16.48 12.04
C THR A 69 -16.39 15.62 10.88
N CYS A 70 -15.12 15.19 10.83
CA CYS A 70 -14.57 14.41 9.74
C CYS A 70 -13.67 13.29 10.27
N ALA A 71 -13.88 12.09 9.77
CA ALA A 71 -12.97 10.98 9.90
C ALA A 71 -12.43 10.60 8.50
N ILE A 72 -11.24 10.01 8.46
CA ILE A 72 -10.71 9.36 7.27
C ILE A 72 -10.93 7.86 7.38
N ALA A 73 -11.40 7.25 6.28
CA ALA A 73 -11.28 5.82 6.05
C ALA A 73 -9.97 5.58 5.31
N ILE A 74 -9.19 4.58 5.72
CA ILE A 74 -7.90 4.25 5.11
C ILE A 74 -7.72 2.75 5.04
N GLY A 75 -7.35 2.26 3.86
CA GLY A 75 -6.99 0.87 3.62
C GLY A 75 -5.80 0.77 2.66
N MET A 76 -5.15 -0.38 2.65
CA MET A 76 -4.05 -0.71 1.74
C MET A 76 -4.18 -2.16 1.29
N GLU A 77 -4.00 -2.39 0.00
CA GLU A 77 -4.12 -3.70 -0.62
C GLU A 77 -2.94 -3.97 -1.57
N SER A 78 -2.67 -5.26 -1.81
CA SER A 78 -1.72 -5.74 -2.82
C SER A 78 -2.44 -6.46 -3.95
N HIS A 79 -2.00 -6.21 -5.19
CA HIS A 79 -2.51 -6.89 -6.38
C HIS A 79 -1.34 -7.39 -7.25
N ASN A 80 -0.40 -8.15 -6.62
CA ASN A 80 0.88 -8.52 -7.19
C ASN A 80 0.77 -9.58 -8.29
N HIS A 81 0.30 -10.79 -7.96
CA HIS A 81 0.17 -11.91 -8.89
C HIS A 81 -0.72 -11.59 -10.12
N PRO A 82 -1.90 -10.97 -9.97
CA PRO A 82 -2.70 -10.56 -11.11
C PRO A 82 -1.97 -9.58 -12.03
N SER A 83 -1.17 -8.66 -11.47
CA SER A 83 -0.40 -7.67 -12.24
C SER A 83 0.80 -8.25 -12.99
N TYR A 84 1.27 -9.46 -12.66
CA TYR A 84 2.21 -10.18 -13.49
C TYR A 84 1.53 -10.81 -14.72
N VAL A 85 0.36 -11.42 -14.51
CA VAL A 85 -0.39 -12.14 -15.56
C VAL A 85 -1.03 -11.18 -16.56
N ASP A 86 -1.67 -10.13 -16.08
CA ASP A 86 -2.21 -9.03 -16.87
C ASP A 86 -1.97 -7.71 -16.15
N PRO A 87 -0.87 -7.01 -16.48
CA PRO A 87 -0.42 -5.86 -15.68
C PRO A 87 -1.40 -4.68 -15.70
N TYR A 88 -2.14 -4.49 -16.80
CA TYR A 88 -3.12 -3.42 -16.89
C TYR A 88 -4.36 -3.72 -16.05
N ASP A 89 -5.03 -4.84 -16.30
CA ASP A 89 -6.24 -5.22 -15.56
C ASP A 89 -5.93 -5.56 -14.10
N GLY A 90 -4.80 -6.21 -13.83
CA GLY A 90 -4.36 -6.49 -12.47
C GLY A 90 -4.15 -5.23 -11.63
N ALA A 91 -3.50 -4.22 -12.18
CA ALA A 91 -3.29 -2.95 -11.46
C ALA A 91 -4.59 -2.12 -11.35
N ALA A 92 -5.40 -2.08 -12.40
CA ALA A 92 -6.69 -1.39 -12.42
C ALA A 92 -7.64 -1.95 -11.34
N THR A 93 -7.72 -3.28 -11.24
CA THR A 93 -8.59 -3.94 -10.24
C THR A 93 -8.05 -3.83 -8.81
N GLY A 94 -6.74 -3.70 -8.64
CA GLY A 94 -6.14 -3.34 -7.34
C GLY A 94 -6.59 -1.95 -6.86
N VAL A 95 -6.71 -0.97 -7.78
CA VAL A 95 -7.31 0.34 -7.46
C VAL A 95 -8.79 0.18 -7.12
N GLY A 96 -9.56 -0.56 -7.93
CA GLY A 96 -11.00 -0.74 -7.72
C GLY A 96 -11.33 -1.40 -6.39
N GLY A 97 -10.61 -2.47 -6.01
CA GLY A 97 -10.82 -3.21 -4.75
C GLY A 97 -10.68 -2.31 -3.53
N ILE A 98 -9.55 -1.62 -3.39
CA ILE A 98 -9.31 -0.76 -2.23
C ILE A 98 -10.23 0.49 -2.20
N VAL A 99 -10.70 0.97 -3.35
CA VAL A 99 -11.71 2.03 -3.42
C VAL A 99 -13.04 1.54 -2.89
N ARG A 100 -13.46 0.32 -3.21
CA ARG A 100 -14.68 -0.30 -2.68
C ARG A 100 -14.60 -0.59 -1.18
N ASP A 101 -13.44 -1.00 -0.67
CA ASP A 101 -13.21 -1.15 0.76
C ASP A 101 -13.48 0.15 1.53
N VAL A 102 -12.92 1.25 1.04
CA VAL A 102 -13.17 2.58 1.61
C VAL A 102 -14.65 2.98 1.46
N LEU A 103 -15.27 2.68 0.32
CA LEU A 103 -16.66 2.97 0.03
C LEU A 103 -17.62 2.18 0.93
N SER A 104 -17.29 0.92 1.28
CA SER A 104 -18.06 0.05 2.18
C SER A 104 -18.24 0.66 3.57
N MET A 105 -17.28 1.49 4.00
CA MET A 105 -17.33 2.24 5.26
C MET A 105 -18.23 3.47 5.20
N GLY A 106 -18.91 3.72 4.08
CA GLY A 106 -19.70 4.94 3.83
C GLY A 106 -18.83 6.17 3.53
N ALA A 107 -17.55 5.97 3.24
CA ALA A 107 -16.60 7.04 3.00
C ALA A 107 -16.47 7.35 1.51
N ARG A 108 -16.41 8.65 1.15
CA ARG A 108 -16.10 9.09 -0.21
C ARG A 108 -14.59 8.98 -0.45
N PRO A 109 -14.13 8.20 -1.44
CA PRO A 109 -12.72 8.14 -1.82
C PRO A 109 -12.23 9.52 -2.28
N ILE A 110 -11.08 9.97 -1.76
CA ILE A 110 -10.50 11.31 -2.05
C ILE A 110 -9.05 11.27 -2.50
N ALA A 111 -8.32 10.21 -2.23
CA ALA A 111 -6.93 10.09 -2.63
C ALA A 111 -6.47 8.63 -2.72
N LEU A 112 -5.53 8.40 -3.65
CA LEU A 112 -4.81 7.14 -3.82
C LEU A 112 -3.31 7.37 -3.65
N MET A 113 -2.61 6.32 -3.18
CA MET A 113 -1.15 6.21 -3.22
C MET A 113 -0.77 4.84 -3.77
N ASP A 114 0.33 4.77 -4.54
CA ASP A 114 0.78 3.56 -5.23
C ASP A 114 2.25 3.25 -4.99
N PRO A 115 2.63 2.61 -3.87
CA PRO A 115 3.98 2.07 -3.72
C PRO A 115 4.17 0.83 -4.61
N LEU A 116 5.06 0.96 -5.61
CA LEU A 116 5.29 -0.01 -6.69
C LEU A 116 6.74 -0.48 -6.72
N TYR A 117 6.95 -1.78 -6.97
CA TYR A 117 8.28 -2.39 -6.99
C TYR A 117 8.42 -3.28 -8.23
N PHE A 118 9.47 -3.07 -9.02
CA PHE A 118 9.70 -3.76 -10.29
C PHE A 118 11.12 -4.29 -10.40
N GLY A 119 11.33 -5.25 -11.29
CA GLY A 119 12.65 -5.61 -11.79
C GLY A 119 13.32 -4.45 -12.52
N THR A 120 14.59 -4.60 -12.85
CA THR A 120 15.39 -3.54 -13.48
C THR A 120 14.90 -3.20 -14.89
N LEU A 121 14.95 -1.90 -15.25
CA LEU A 121 14.41 -1.38 -16.51
C LEU A 121 15.27 -1.67 -17.76
N ASP A 122 16.41 -2.31 -17.63
CA ASP A 122 17.21 -2.81 -18.75
C ASP A 122 16.58 -4.03 -19.43
N GLN A 123 15.70 -4.76 -18.73
CA GLN A 123 14.93 -5.88 -19.26
C GLN A 123 13.60 -5.41 -19.87
N GLU A 124 13.32 -5.87 -21.09
CA GLU A 124 12.10 -5.50 -21.84
C GLU A 124 10.82 -5.90 -21.09
N LYS A 125 10.77 -7.09 -20.51
CA LYS A 125 9.62 -7.58 -19.74
C LYS A 125 9.30 -6.67 -18.54
N ASN A 126 10.32 -6.22 -17.82
CA ASN A 126 10.11 -5.33 -16.66
C ASN A 126 9.59 -3.95 -17.09
N ARG A 127 10.07 -3.41 -18.25
CA ARG A 127 9.50 -2.18 -18.81
C ARG A 127 8.05 -2.34 -19.21
N TYR A 128 7.71 -3.46 -19.86
CA TYR A 128 6.34 -3.80 -20.23
C TYR A 128 5.43 -3.85 -18.99
N LEU A 129 5.84 -4.57 -17.95
CA LEU A 129 5.08 -4.65 -16.68
C LEU A 129 4.90 -3.28 -16.05
N PHE A 130 5.97 -2.49 -15.95
CA PHE A 130 5.94 -1.16 -15.38
C PHE A 130 5.01 -0.20 -16.14
N GLU A 131 5.10 -0.17 -17.47
CA GLU A 131 4.25 0.67 -18.32
C GLU A 131 2.77 0.33 -18.13
N HIS A 132 2.41 -0.95 -18.24
CA HIS A 132 1.01 -1.36 -18.21
C HIS A 132 0.39 -1.26 -16.81
N VAL A 133 1.15 -1.51 -15.75
CA VAL A 133 0.72 -1.26 -14.37
C VAL A 133 0.40 0.22 -14.16
N VAL A 134 1.29 1.12 -14.56
CA VAL A 134 1.06 2.56 -14.42
C VAL A 134 -0.15 3.01 -15.24
N ASN A 135 -0.31 2.48 -16.47
CA ASN A 135 -1.48 2.77 -17.31
C ASN A 135 -2.78 2.29 -16.66
N GLY A 136 -2.81 1.08 -16.10
CA GLY A 136 -3.99 0.54 -15.41
C GLY A 136 -4.41 1.39 -14.21
N ILE A 137 -3.45 1.80 -13.37
CA ILE A 137 -3.70 2.71 -12.24
C ILE A 137 -4.22 4.07 -12.72
N ALA A 138 -3.56 4.64 -13.76
CA ALA A 138 -3.92 5.93 -14.32
C ALA A 138 -5.34 5.93 -14.87
N ASP A 139 -5.65 4.99 -15.75
CA ASP A 139 -6.95 4.94 -16.42
C ASP A 139 -8.09 4.69 -15.44
N TYR A 140 -7.88 3.78 -14.46
CA TYR A 140 -8.90 3.52 -13.46
C TYR A 140 -9.11 4.74 -12.54
N GLY A 141 -8.04 5.27 -11.94
CA GLY A 141 -8.10 6.40 -11.02
C GLY A 141 -8.66 7.67 -11.68
N ASN A 142 -8.21 7.98 -12.91
CA ASN A 142 -8.69 9.13 -13.68
C ASN A 142 -10.17 9.00 -14.03
N CYS A 143 -10.64 7.80 -14.43
CA CYS A 143 -12.03 7.57 -14.80
C CYS A 143 -12.97 7.70 -13.60
N ILE A 144 -12.63 7.13 -12.45
CA ILE A 144 -13.44 7.27 -11.22
C ILE A 144 -13.35 8.67 -10.61
N GLY A 145 -12.37 9.47 -11.00
CA GLY A 145 -12.15 10.83 -10.51
C GLY A 145 -11.58 10.86 -9.09
N VAL A 146 -10.67 9.95 -8.76
CA VAL A 146 -9.92 9.93 -7.49
C VAL A 146 -8.43 10.12 -7.79
N PRO A 147 -7.79 11.18 -7.27
CA PRO A 147 -6.41 11.50 -7.62
C PRO A 147 -5.42 10.50 -7.00
N VAL A 148 -4.43 10.05 -7.80
CA VAL A 148 -3.22 9.42 -7.27
C VAL A 148 -2.24 10.53 -6.90
N VAL A 149 -2.02 10.75 -5.61
CA VAL A 149 -1.32 11.94 -5.09
C VAL A 149 0.10 11.67 -4.65
N ARG A 150 0.44 10.40 -4.41
CA ARG A 150 1.76 9.96 -3.96
C ARG A 150 2.00 8.53 -4.44
N GLY A 151 3.27 8.16 -4.60
CA GLY A 151 3.72 6.81 -4.87
C GLY A 151 5.16 6.64 -4.45
N GLU A 152 5.61 5.41 -4.47
CA GLU A 152 7.00 5.00 -4.31
C GLU A 152 7.37 4.12 -5.50
N LEU A 153 8.58 4.27 -6.05
CA LEU A 153 9.08 3.40 -7.11
C LEU A 153 10.44 2.85 -6.73
N VAL A 154 10.55 1.54 -6.71
CA VAL A 154 11.79 0.79 -6.47
C VAL A 154 12.06 -0.15 -7.62
N PHE A 155 13.31 -0.18 -8.07
CA PHE A 155 13.76 -1.09 -9.12
C PHE A 155 14.90 -1.96 -8.57
N ASP A 156 14.65 -3.27 -8.45
CA ASP A 156 15.64 -4.21 -7.94
C ASP A 156 15.51 -5.55 -8.68
N PRO A 157 16.60 -6.23 -9.02
CA PRO A 157 16.56 -7.52 -9.73
C PRO A 157 15.65 -8.57 -9.07
N SER A 158 15.49 -8.53 -7.76
CA SER A 158 14.64 -9.49 -7.02
C SER A 158 13.15 -9.42 -7.36
N PHE A 159 12.69 -8.34 -7.97
CA PHE A 159 11.29 -8.19 -8.40
C PHE A 159 11.08 -8.56 -9.88
N ALA A 160 12.10 -9.06 -10.60
CA ALA A 160 11.93 -9.55 -11.96
C ALA A 160 10.94 -10.72 -11.97
N GLY A 161 9.92 -10.65 -12.84
CA GLY A 161 8.86 -11.67 -12.92
C GLY A 161 7.86 -11.68 -11.75
N ASN A 162 7.98 -10.77 -10.78
CA ASN A 162 7.01 -10.60 -9.71
C ASN A 162 6.93 -9.14 -9.26
N PRO A 163 6.25 -8.27 -10.03
CA PRO A 163 6.06 -6.87 -9.66
C PRO A 163 5.18 -6.77 -8.42
N LEU A 164 5.48 -5.87 -7.51
CA LEU A 164 4.59 -5.56 -6.40
C LEU A 164 3.77 -4.32 -6.74
N VAL A 165 2.47 -4.48 -6.73
CA VAL A 165 1.49 -3.43 -6.97
C VAL A 165 0.68 -3.26 -5.69
N ASN A 166 1.04 -2.26 -4.90
CA ASN A 166 0.32 -1.93 -3.68
C ASN A 166 -0.45 -0.62 -3.88
N VAL A 167 -1.66 -0.54 -3.38
CA VAL A 167 -2.50 0.65 -3.47
C VAL A 167 -3.05 1.00 -2.11
N VAL A 168 -2.93 2.27 -1.74
CA VAL A 168 -3.58 2.84 -0.55
C VAL A 168 -4.71 3.72 -1.02
N CYS A 169 -5.89 3.57 -0.43
CA CYS A 169 -7.01 4.49 -0.65
C CYS A 169 -7.37 5.21 0.64
N ILE A 170 -7.65 6.49 0.52
CA ILE A 170 -8.16 7.33 1.61
C ILE A 170 -9.50 7.90 1.19
N GLY A 171 -10.48 7.79 2.09
CA GLY A 171 -11.79 8.40 1.94
C GLY A 171 -12.17 9.27 3.14
N THR A 172 -13.26 10.00 3.02
CA THR A 172 -13.79 10.84 4.11
C THR A 172 -15.22 10.48 4.44
N VAL A 173 -15.53 10.47 5.74
CA VAL A 173 -16.87 10.19 6.27
C VAL A 173 -17.10 11.01 7.53
N ALA A 174 -18.35 11.38 7.81
CA ALA A 174 -18.72 11.94 9.10
C ALA A 174 -18.66 10.83 10.18
N PRO A 175 -18.09 11.09 11.38
CA PRO A 175 -17.89 10.05 12.39
C PRO A 175 -19.16 9.32 12.84
N ASP A 176 -20.31 9.98 12.74
CA ASP A 176 -21.64 9.45 13.09
C ASP A 176 -22.35 8.72 11.92
N ARG A 177 -21.72 8.64 10.73
CA ARG A 177 -22.24 8.00 9.52
C ARG A 177 -21.41 6.83 9.03
N VAL A 178 -20.44 6.40 9.81
CA VAL A 178 -19.58 5.24 9.48
C VAL A 178 -20.44 3.99 9.36
N LEU A 179 -20.34 3.29 8.24
CA LEU A 179 -20.87 1.95 8.05
C LEU A 179 -19.85 0.92 8.53
N THR A 180 -20.30 -0.30 8.74
CA THR A 180 -19.43 -1.45 9.07
C THR A 180 -19.88 -2.66 8.27
N ALA A 181 -18.98 -3.61 8.08
CA ALA A 181 -19.26 -4.80 7.29
C ALA A 181 -20.24 -5.77 7.95
N ARG A 182 -20.34 -5.79 9.26
CA ARG A 182 -21.13 -6.82 10.00
C ARG A 182 -22.62 -6.52 10.05
N VAL A 183 -23.45 -7.52 9.73
CA VAL A 183 -24.91 -7.42 9.79
C VAL A 183 -25.43 -7.13 11.20
N LYS A 184 -26.55 -6.41 11.27
CA LYS A 184 -27.08 -5.85 12.52
C LYS A 184 -28.20 -6.67 13.14
N ARG A 185 -29.05 -7.32 12.35
CA ARG A 185 -30.14 -8.13 12.89
C ARG A 185 -30.70 -9.17 11.95
N PRO A 186 -31.21 -10.31 12.48
CA PRO A 186 -31.98 -11.27 11.70
C PRO A 186 -33.26 -10.67 11.10
N GLY A 187 -33.65 -11.17 9.93
CA GLY A 187 -34.79 -10.73 9.15
C GLY A 187 -34.52 -9.54 8.24
N ASN A 188 -33.31 -8.99 8.24
CA ASN A 188 -32.87 -8.02 7.23
C ASN A 188 -32.47 -8.75 5.94
N HIS A 189 -32.54 -8.07 4.83
CA HIS A 189 -32.20 -8.57 3.51
C HIS A 189 -30.80 -8.15 3.09
N LEU A 190 -30.19 -9.00 2.25
CA LEU A 190 -28.91 -8.76 1.62
C LEU A 190 -29.14 -8.46 0.15
N VAL A 191 -28.80 -7.23 -0.26
CA VAL A 191 -29.02 -6.73 -1.61
C VAL A 191 -27.68 -6.55 -2.31
N LEU A 192 -27.48 -7.26 -3.41
CA LEU A 192 -26.31 -7.15 -4.28
C LEU A 192 -26.54 -6.04 -5.30
N ILE A 193 -25.56 -5.15 -5.46
CA ILE A 193 -25.62 -3.96 -6.32
C ILE A 193 -24.36 -3.88 -7.15
N GLY A 194 -24.48 -3.49 -8.42
CA GLY A 194 -23.33 -3.25 -9.31
C GLY A 194 -23.32 -4.12 -10.57
N SER A 195 -22.14 -4.51 -11.01
CA SER A 195 -21.93 -5.33 -12.20
C SER A 195 -22.58 -6.70 -12.10
N SER A 196 -22.94 -7.27 -13.26
CA SER A 196 -23.41 -8.65 -13.34
C SER A 196 -22.28 -9.64 -13.13
N THR A 197 -22.53 -10.69 -12.35
CA THR A 197 -21.55 -11.73 -12.05
C THR A 197 -21.21 -12.54 -13.29
N GLY A 198 -19.94 -12.65 -13.64
CA GLY A 198 -19.38 -13.47 -14.71
C GLY A 198 -18.43 -14.54 -14.17
N ARG A 199 -17.64 -15.16 -15.05
CA ARG A 199 -16.60 -16.14 -14.69
C ARG A 199 -15.23 -15.49 -14.53
N ASP A 200 -15.18 -14.33 -13.88
CA ASP A 200 -13.96 -13.58 -13.66
C ASP A 200 -13.36 -13.94 -12.29
N GLY A 201 -12.03 -14.02 -12.19
CA GLY A 201 -11.33 -14.22 -10.93
C GLY A 201 -11.67 -15.53 -10.23
N LEU A 202 -12.13 -16.56 -10.96
CA LEU A 202 -12.45 -17.86 -10.36
C LEU A 202 -11.20 -18.48 -9.72
N GLY A 203 -11.18 -18.54 -8.38
CA GLY A 203 -10.05 -19.04 -7.62
C GLY A 203 -8.93 -18.02 -7.43
N GLY A 204 -9.19 -16.72 -7.57
CA GLY A 204 -8.21 -15.63 -7.39
C GLY A 204 -7.51 -15.68 -6.03
N ALA A 205 -8.24 -15.86 -4.94
CA ALA A 205 -7.67 -16.00 -3.60
C ALA A 205 -6.74 -17.22 -3.44
N SER A 206 -7.08 -18.35 -4.07
CA SER A 206 -6.20 -19.52 -4.12
C SER A 206 -4.99 -19.30 -5.02
N PHE A 207 -5.14 -18.58 -6.14
CA PHE A 207 -4.04 -18.17 -7.02
C PHE A 207 -3.04 -17.26 -6.29
N ALA A 208 -3.51 -16.28 -5.57
CA ALA A 208 -2.67 -15.37 -4.77
C ALA A 208 -1.94 -16.06 -3.58
N SER A 209 -2.20 -17.35 -3.35
CA SER A 209 -1.59 -18.15 -2.27
C SER A 209 -0.61 -19.22 -2.78
N ARG A 210 -0.03 -19.04 -3.96
CA ARG A 210 0.97 -19.94 -4.56
C ARG A 210 2.00 -19.17 -5.38
N ASP A 211 3.16 -19.78 -5.64
CA ASP A 211 4.21 -19.20 -6.48
C ASP A 211 3.77 -19.10 -7.96
N LEU A 212 4.34 -18.15 -8.70
CA LEU A 212 4.08 -17.94 -10.13
C LEU A 212 4.85 -18.97 -10.96
N ALA A 213 4.13 -19.86 -11.65
CA ALA A 213 4.70 -20.86 -12.56
C ALA A 213 5.19 -20.21 -13.87
N GLU A 214 6.05 -20.92 -14.61
CA GLU A 214 6.57 -20.46 -15.91
C GLU A 214 5.49 -20.13 -16.95
N ASP A 215 4.32 -20.79 -16.89
CA ASP A 215 3.20 -20.60 -17.81
C ASP A 215 2.04 -19.78 -17.20
N ALA A 216 2.28 -19.06 -16.08
CA ALA A 216 1.26 -18.34 -15.33
C ALA A 216 0.47 -17.34 -16.20
N GLU A 217 1.12 -16.64 -17.14
CA GLU A 217 0.43 -15.71 -18.06
C GLU A 217 -0.68 -16.39 -18.88
N ALA A 218 -0.49 -17.63 -19.28
CA ALA A 218 -1.45 -18.37 -20.09
C ALA A 218 -2.45 -19.18 -19.24
N SER A 219 -1.94 -19.87 -18.20
CA SER A 219 -2.72 -20.79 -17.36
C SER A 219 -3.59 -20.06 -16.34
N ASP A 220 -3.15 -18.94 -15.81
CA ASP A 220 -3.79 -18.21 -14.71
C ASP A 220 -4.60 -16.97 -15.14
N ARG A 221 -4.60 -16.65 -16.44
CA ARG A 221 -5.39 -15.54 -16.98
C ARG A 221 -6.88 -15.57 -16.59
N PRO A 222 -7.56 -16.73 -16.50
CA PRO A 222 -8.94 -16.80 -16.00
C PRO A 222 -9.12 -16.41 -14.52
N SER A 223 -8.03 -16.39 -13.74
CA SER A 223 -8.02 -15.97 -12.34
C SER A 223 -7.83 -14.46 -12.17
N VAL A 224 -7.54 -13.72 -13.24
CA VAL A 224 -7.45 -12.26 -13.23
C VAL A 224 -8.83 -11.65 -13.40
N GLN A 225 -9.11 -10.64 -12.63
CA GLN A 225 -10.33 -9.84 -12.75
C GLN A 225 -10.17 -8.80 -13.87
N VAL A 226 -11.28 -8.31 -14.42
CA VAL A 226 -11.32 -7.21 -15.38
C VAL A 226 -12.04 -6.04 -14.75
N GLY A 227 -11.39 -4.87 -14.69
CA GLY A 227 -11.95 -3.67 -14.10
C GLY A 227 -12.83 -2.88 -15.05
N ASP A 228 -13.94 -2.34 -14.53
CA ASP A 228 -14.82 -1.37 -15.23
C ASP A 228 -14.91 -0.07 -14.41
N PRO A 229 -13.95 0.86 -14.58
CA PRO A 229 -13.92 2.10 -13.82
C PRO A 229 -15.14 3.01 -14.08
N TYR A 230 -15.82 2.85 -15.22
CA TYR A 230 -17.07 3.58 -15.45
C TYR A 230 -18.19 3.08 -14.53
N THR A 231 -18.38 1.78 -14.43
CA THR A 231 -19.35 1.19 -13.49
C THR A 231 -18.95 1.48 -12.03
N GLU A 232 -17.66 1.43 -11.70
CA GLU A 232 -17.17 1.81 -10.35
C GLU A 232 -17.53 3.27 -10.01
N LYS A 233 -17.38 4.21 -10.95
CA LYS A 233 -17.79 5.60 -10.75
C LYS A 233 -19.27 5.73 -10.42
N LEU A 234 -20.13 5.01 -11.11
CA LEU A 234 -21.58 5.00 -10.84
C LEU A 234 -21.87 4.35 -9.49
N LEU A 235 -21.15 3.28 -9.16
CA LEU A 235 -21.30 2.55 -7.90
C LEU A 235 -20.92 3.43 -6.70
N ILE A 236 -19.83 4.21 -6.79
CA ILE A 236 -19.43 5.17 -5.75
C ILE A 236 -20.59 6.13 -5.44
N GLU A 237 -21.19 6.76 -6.47
CA GLU A 237 -22.25 7.73 -6.24
C GLU A 237 -23.54 7.05 -5.71
N ALA A 238 -23.87 5.86 -6.21
CA ALA A 238 -25.05 5.12 -5.76
C ALA A 238 -24.94 4.68 -4.28
N ILE A 239 -23.82 4.09 -3.88
CA ILE A 239 -23.60 3.62 -2.51
C ILE A 239 -23.57 4.79 -1.53
N LEU A 240 -22.94 5.91 -1.88
CA LEU A 240 -22.95 7.11 -1.02
C LEU A 240 -24.36 7.68 -0.87
N GLU A 241 -25.17 7.76 -1.94
CA GLU A 241 -26.58 8.18 -1.85
C GLU A 241 -27.41 7.20 -0.99
N MET A 242 -27.18 5.89 -1.13
CA MET A 242 -27.82 4.88 -0.28
C MET A 242 -27.48 5.07 1.19
N ALA A 243 -26.19 5.29 1.49
CA ALA A 243 -25.71 5.55 2.86
C ALA A 243 -26.34 6.82 3.45
N GLU A 244 -26.49 7.89 2.65
CA GLU A 244 -27.13 9.16 3.07
C GLU A 244 -28.59 8.97 3.47
N THR A 245 -29.30 7.96 2.96
CA THR A 245 -30.67 7.65 3.37
C THR A 245 -30.78 7.21 4.84
N GLY A 246 -29.69 6.77 5.45
CA GLY A 246 -29.66 6.15 6.78
C GLY A 246 -30.39 4.79 6.86
N LYS A 247 -30.66 4.14 5.71
CA LYS A 247 -31.35 2.86 5.61
C LYS A 247 -30.41 1.67 5.40
N VAL A 248 -29.20 1.90 4.89
CA VAL A 248 -28.12 0.91 4.84
C VAL A 248 -27.62 0.69 6.26
N LEU A 249 -27.64 -0.54 6.72
CA LEU A 249 -27.28 -0.95 8.08
C LEU A 249 -25.86 -1.49 8.14
N SER A 250 -25.43 -2.22 7.12
CA SER A 250 -24.06 -2.65 6.89
C SER A 250 -23.79 -2.73 5.38
N CYS A 251 -22.52 -2.63 5.02
CA CYS A 251 -22.08 -2.64 3.63
C CYS A 251 -20.74 -3.35 3.53
N ARG A 252 -20.52 -4.09 2.46
CA ARG A 252 -19.25 -4.73 2.13
C ARG A 252 -19.07 -4.82 0.63
N ASP A 253 -17.82 -4.75 0.17
CA ASP A 253 -17.48 -5.03 -1.22
C ASP A 253 -17.42 -6.55 -1.49
N LEU A 254 -17.37 -6.94 -2.75
CA LEU A 254 -17.09 -8.31 -3.17
C LEU A 254 -15.67 -8.37 -3.75
N GLY A 255 -14.71 -8.56 -2.88
CA GLY A 255 -13.29 -8.78 -3.22
C GLY A 255 -12.94 -10.26 -3.30
N ALA A 256 -11.89 -10.67 -2.59
CA ALA A 256 -11.40 -12.03 -2.53
C ALA A 256 -12.49 -13.03 -2.07
N ALA A 257 -12.51 -14.22 -2.69
CA ALA A 257 -13.54 -15.24 -2.51
C ALA A 257 -14.97 -14.79 -2.90
N GLY A 258 -15.13 -13.67 -3.60
CA GLY A 258 -16.37 -13.21 -4.20
C GLY A 258 -17.55 -13.10 -3.24
N LEU A 259 -18.74 -13.56 -3.70
CA LEU A 259 -19.96 -13.48 -2.88
C LEU A 259 -19.88 -14.36 -1.63
N ALA A 260 -19.18 -15.50 -1.68
CA ALA A 260 -19.01 -16.38 -0.52
C ALA A 260 -18.22 -15.67 0.59
N GLY A 261 -17.14 -14.96 0.24
CA GLY A 261 -16.36 -14.14 1.17
C GLY A 261 -17.21 -13.05 1.79
N ALA A 262 -17.70 -12.12 0.95
CA ALA A 262 -18.46 -10.97 1.39
C ALA A 262 -19.65 -11.34 2.29
N SER A 263 -20.52 -12.25 1.84
CA SER A 263 -21.75 -12.56 2.56
C SER A 263 -21.53 -13.38 3.84
N SER A 264 -20.54 -14.29 3.87
CA SER A 264 -20.24 -15.07 5.06
C SER A 264 -19.59 -14.22 6.16
N GLU A 265 -18.66 -13.34 5.80
CA GLU A 265 -17.99 -12.46 6.75
C GLU A 265 -18.94 -11.40 7.30
N MET A 266 -19.83 -10.83 6.45
CA MET A 266 -20.93 -9.98 6.92
C MET A 266 -21.80 -10.72 7.94
N ALA A 267 -22.17 -11.97 7.65
CA ALA A 267 -23.06 -12.78 8.49
C ALA A 267 -22.42 -13.38 9.74
N SER A 268 -21.12 -13.16 9.99
CA SER A 268 -20.35 -13.83 11.06
C SER A 268 -20.90 -13.67 12.47
N THR A 269 -21.73 -12.65 12.74
CA THR A 269 -22.38 -12.43 14.05
C THR A 269 -23.66 -13.27 14.23
N PHE A 270 -24.32 -13.61 13.11
CA PHE A 270 -25.58 -14.35 13.05
C PHE A 270 -25.44 -15.53 12.09
N GLY A 271 -26.21 -15.54 11.03
CA GLY A 271 -26.09 -16.41 9.89
C GLY A 271 -26.79 -15.77 8.69
N ALA A 272 -26.72 -16.43 7.55
CA ALA A 272 -27.40 -15.95 6.33
C ALA A 272 -27.92 -17.10 5.48
N ILE A 273 -28.99 -16.83 4.72
CA ILE A 273 -29.41 -17.64 3.58
C ILE A 273 -29.15 -16.83 2.33
N ILE A 274 -28.38 -17.41 1.40
CA ILE A 274 -28.06 -16.81 0.10
C ILE A 274 -28.74 -17.62 -1.00
N HIS A 275 -29.52 -16.96 -1.83
CA HIS A 275 -30.20 -17.54 -3.00
C HIS A 275 -29.37 -17.29 -4.25
N ALA A 276 -28.46 -18.19 -4.58
CA ALA A 276 -27.53 -18.03 -5.69
C ALA A 276 -28.22 -17.90 -7.06
N ASP A 277 -29.41 -18.46 -7.20
CA ASP A 277 -30.25 -18.32 -8.42
C ASP A 277 -30.89 -16.94 -8.58
N ARG A 278 -30.81 -16.06 -7.58
CA ARG A 278 -31.28 -14.68 -7.66
C ARG A 278 -30.17 -13.68 -8.02
N VAL A 279 -28.92 -14.10 -8.03
CA VAL A 279 -27.80 -13.25 -8.43
C VAL A 279 -27.94 -12.90 -9.92
N HIS A 280 -27.79 -11.61 -10.25
CA HIS A 280 -27.82 -11.17 -11.64
C HIS A 280 -26.50 -11.56 -12.33
N LEU A 281 -26.64 -12.33 -13.43
CA LEU A 281 -25.52 -12.96 -14.12
C LEU A 281 -25.26 -12.28 -15.46
N ARG A 282 -23.99 -12.23 -15.87
CA ARG A 282 -23.55 -11.80 -17.19
C ARG A 282 -23.61 -12.93 -18.19
N GLU A 283 -23.50 -14.17 -17.74
CA GLU A 283 -23.43 -15.37 -18.56
C GLU A 283 -24.50 -16.38 -18.18
N ALA A 284 -25.07 -17.05 -19.15
CA ALA A 284 -26.00 -18.15 -18.90
C ALA A 284 -25.25 -19.43 -18.52
N GLY A 285 -25.88 -20.28 -17.69
CA GLY A 285 -25.39 -21.61 -17.37
C GLY A 285 -24.27 -21.63 -16.31
N MET A 286 -24.11 -20.56 -15.54
CA MET A 286 -23.25 -20.57 -14.37
C MET A 286 -23.81 -21.52 -13.30
N VAL A 287 -22.92 -22.31 -12.70
CA VAL A 287 -23.25 -23.21 -11.58
C VAL A 287 -23.06 -22.53 -10.23
N PRO A 288 -23.70 -23.02 -9.15
CA PRO A 288 -23.64 -22.35 -7.85
C PRO A 288 -22.22 -22.04 -7.36
N ARG A 289 -21.27 -22.95 -7.56
CA ARG A 289 -19.86 -22.75 -7.20
C ARG A 289 -19.26 -21.53 -7.91
N GLU A 290 -19.51 -21.38 -9.21
CA GLU A 290 -19.01 -20.24 -9.99
C GLU A 290 -19.63 -18.93 -9.52
N ILE A 291 -20.96 -18.93 -9.25
CA ILE A 291 -21.68 -17.73 -8.77
C ILE A 291 -21.15 -17.24 -7.42
N MET A 292 -20.88 -18.18 -6.52
CA MET A 292 -20.43 -17.85 -5.15
C MET A 292 -18.98 -17.37 -5.11
N LEU A 293 -18.12 -17.86 -6.00
CA LEU A 293 -16.68 -17.62 -5.96
C LEU A 293 -16.16 -16.68 -7.03
N ALA A 294 -16.98 -16.29 -8.01
CA ALA A 294 -16.55 -15.29 -8.98
C ALA A 294 -16.18 -13.98 -8.28
N GLU A 295 -15.03 -13.44 -8.65
CA GLU A 295 -14.52 -12.16 -8.14
C GLU A 295 -14.74 -11.04 -9.16
N SER A 296 -15.88 -11.09 -9.89
CA SER A 296 -16.29 -10.00 -10.80
C SER A 296 -16.33 -8.70 -10.03
N GLN A 297 -15.67 -7.69 -10.58
CA GLN A 297 -15.44 -6.41 -9.91
C GLN A 297 -16.70 -5.53 -9.87
N GLU A 298 -16.63 -4.38 -9.24
CA GLU A 298 -17.68 -3.35 -9.15
C GLU A 298 -19.00 -3.89 -8.60
N ARG A 299 -18.92 -4.66 -7.50
CA ARG A 299 -20.09 -5.20 -6.79
C ARG A 299 -20.01 -4.90 -5.31
N MET A 300 -21.16 -4.50 -4.72
CA MET A 300 -21.31 -4.23 -3.30
C MET A 300 -22.49 -5.01 -2.74
N LEU A 301 -22.38 -5.45 -1.48
CA LEU A 301 -23.46 -6.12 -0.74
C LEU A 301 -23.89 -5.22 0.41
N VAL A 302 -25.20 -4.89 0.48
CA VAL A 302 -25.75 -4.05 1.54
C VAL A 302 -26.80 -4.79 2.34
N GLU A 303 -26.80 -4.59 3.66
CA GLU A 303 -27.87 -5.04 4.55
C GLU A 303 -28.91 -3.94 4.71
N VAL A 304 -30.18 -4.26 4.49
CA VAL A 304 -31.31 -3.35 4.66
C VAL A 304 -32.51 -4.02 5.30
N ALA A 305 -33.40 -3.24 5.92
CA ALA A 305 -34.69 -3.78 6.35
C ALA A 305 -35.55 -4.17 5.13
N PRO A 306 -36.42 -5.20 5.23
CA PRO A 306 -37.23 -5.68 4.09
C PRO A 306 -38.04 -4.59 3.38
N LYS A 307 -38.54 -3.62 4.13
CA LYS A 307 -39.32 -2.48 3.61
C LYS A 307 -38.51 -1.48 2.79
N ASP A 308 -37.18 -1.51 2.93
CA ASP A 308 -36.26 -0.54 2.32
C ASP A 308 -35.54 -1.12 1.07
N VAL A 309 -35.69 -2.40 0.76
CA VAL A 309 -35.12 -3.07 -0.43
C VAL A 309 -35.47 -2.32 -1.72
N SER A 310 -36.74 -1.96 -1.91
CA SER A 310 -37.17 -1.24 -3.11
C SER A 310 -36.57 0.17 -3.21
N THR A 311 -36.21 0.80 -2.09
CA THR A 311 -35.51 2.08 -2.10
C THR A 311 -34.10 1.92 -2.65
N MET A 312 -33.38 0.86 -2.23
CA MET A 312 -32.05 0.57 -2.75
C MET A 312 -32.08 0.26 -4.24
N GLY A 313 -33.05 -0.56 -4.67
CA GLY A 313 -33.26 -0.82 -6.09
C GLY A 313 -33.51 0.43 -6.92
N ALA A 314 -34.37 1.34 -6.44
CA ALA A 314 -34.64 2.60 -7.13
C ALA A 314 -33.41 3.51 -7.26
N ILE A 315 -32.54 3.53 -6.22
CA ILE A 315 -31.27 4.28 -6.29
C ILE A 315 -30.32 3.60 -7.28
N ALA A 316 -30.17 2.27 -7.24
CA ALA A 316 -29.34 1.54 -8.19
C ALA A 316 -29.78 1.80 -9.65
N GLU A 317 -31.07 1.72 -9.94
CA GLU A 317 -31.65 2.00 -11.27
C GLU A 317 -31.42 3.46 -11.72
N LYS A 318 -31.44 4.43 -10.79
CA LYS A 318 -31.11 5.83 -11.08
C LYS A 318 -29.70 5.99 -11.64
N TYR A 319 -28.76 5.17 -11.20
CA TYR A 319 -27.38 5.16 -11.64
C TYR A 319 -27.10 4.10 -12.71
N ASP A 320 -28.12 3.54 -13.34
CA ASP A 320 -28.01 2.49 -14.37
C ASP A 320 -27.27 1.21 -13.90
N LEU A 321 -27.33 0.91 -12.60
CA LEU A 321 -26.74 -0.26 -11.98
C LEU A 321 -27.74 -1.41 -11.86
N ARG A 322 -27.24 -2.64 -11.95
CA ARG A 322 -27.99 -3.85 -11.63
C ARG A 322 -28.12 -4.01 -10.12
N TRP A 323 -29.21 -4.66 -9.69
CA TRP A 323 -29.39 -5.03 -8.29
C TRP A 323 -30.24 -6.29 -8.15
N SER A 324 -30.05 -7.01 -7.03
CA SER A 324 -30.83 -8.20 -6.69
C SER A 324 -30.94 -8.37 -5.19
N ASP A 325 -32.12 -8.72 -4.71
CA ASP A 325 -32.35 -9.19 -3.34
C ASP A 325 -32.00 -10.69 -3.28
N ILE A 326 -30.77 -10.98 -2.82
CA ILE A 326 -30.16 -12.29 -2.92
C ILE A 326 -30.22 -13.12 -1.65
N GLY A 327 -30.68 -12.58 -0.54
CA GLY A 327 -30.70 -13.36 0.69
C GLY A 327 -31.18 -12.60 1.92
N GLU A 328 -31.17 -13.29 3.04
CA GLU A 328 -31.61 -12.76 4.32
C GLU A 328 -30.69 -13.16 5.47
N VAL A 329 -30.60 -12.31 6.47
CA VAL A 329 -29.90 -12.57 7.73
C VAL A 329 -30.80 -13.43 8.62
N ILE A 330 -30.27 -14.54 9.15
CA ILE A 330 -31.00 -15.47 10.03
C ILE A 330 -30.41 -15.49 11.44
N ALA A 331 -31.23 -15.84 12.42
CA ALA A 331 -30.77 -15.95 13.81
C ALA A 331 -29.94 -17.22 14.09
N ASP A 332 -30.12 -18.26 13.30
CA ASP A 332 -29.33 -19.48 13.37
C ASP A 332 -27.91 -19.19 12.83
N PRO A 333 -26.82 -19.47 13.57
CA PRO A 333 -25.45 -19.19 13.14
C PRO A 333 -24.97 -20.15 12.04
N ARG A 334 -25.70 -20.19 10.95
CA ARG A 334 -25.42 -21.03 9.77
C ARG A 334 -25.32 -20.19 8.51
N TYR A 335 -24.44 -20.60 7.64
CA TYR A 335 -24.31 -20.08 6.29
C TYR A 335 -24.94 -21.08 5.32
N ILE A 336 -26.07 -20.73 4.74
CA ILE A 336 -26.86 -21.58 3.88
C ILE A 336 -26.90 -20.98 2.47
N VAL A 337 -26.53 -21.76 1.47
CA VAL A 337 -26.65 -21.36 0.06
C VAL A 337 -27.69 -22.25 -0.59
N THR A 338 -28.67 -21.64 -1.27
CA THR A 338 -29.68 -22.34 -2.06
C THR A 338 -29.54 -22.04 -3.55
N PHE A 339 -29.90 -23.00 -4.38
CA PHE A 339 -29.94 -22.85 -5.82
C PHE A 339 -31.13 -23.60 -6.40
N CYS A 340 -32.04 -22.89 -7.10
CA CYS A 340 -33.29 -23.47 -7.66
C CYS A 340 -34.13 -24.26 -6.62
N GLY A 341 -34.11 -23.80 -5.37
CA GLY A 341 -34.87 -24.43 -4.29
C GLY A 341 -34.17 -25.58 -3.56
N GLU A 342 -32.97 -25.97 -3.99
CA GLU A 342 -32.15 -26.98 -3.32
C GLU A 342 -31.07 -26.31 -2.45
N VAL A 343 -30.75 -26.88 -1.28
CA VAL A 343 -29.63 -26.46 -0.43
C VAL A 343 -28.35 -27.06 -1.00
N VAL A 344 -27.42 -26.18 -1.42
CA VAL A 344 -26.14 -26.56 -2.02
C VAL A 344 -24.95 -26.36 -1.07
N ALA A 345 -25.12 -25.56 -0.02
CA ALA A 345 -24.18 -25.47 1.13
C ALA A 345 -24.96 -25.20 2.41
N ASP A 346 -24.51 -25.79 3.53
CA ASP A 346 -25.06 -25.61 4.87
C ASP A 346 -23.97 -25.80 5.92
N ILE A 347 -23.36 -24.69 6.36
CA ILE A 347 -22.11 -24.64 7.12
C ILE A 347 -22.33 -23.83 8.40
N PRO A 348 -21.83 -24.26 9.57
CA PRO A 348 -21.72 -23.38 10.74
C PRO A 348 -20.86 -22.16 10.39
N ILE A 349 -21.36 -20.95 10.66
CA ILE A 349 -20.71 -19.71 10.20
C ILE A 349 -19.33 -19.50 10.85
N ASP A 350 -19.19 -19.86 12.12
CA ASP A 350 -17.94 -19.77 12.87
C ASP A 350 -16.86 -20.73 12.34
N LEU A 351 -17.26 -21.89 11.80
CA LEU A 351 -16.34 -22.81 11.14
C LEU A 351 -15.84 -22.21 9.81
N LEU A 352 -16.72 -21.59 9.03
CA LEU A 352 -16.36 -21.03 7.72
C LEU A 352 -15.43 -19.81 7.85
N VAL A 353 -15.78 -18.84 8.69
CA VAL A 353 -15.08 -17.55 8.78
C VAL A 353 -13.93 -17.56 9.79
N GLY A 354 -14.04 -18.32 10.87
CA GLY A 354 -13.05 -18.31 11.97
C GLY A 354 -12.37 -19.63 12.27
N GLY A 355 -12.77 -20.71 11.59
CA GLY A 355 -12.34 -22.07 11.89
C GLY A 355 -10.99 -22.48 11.29
N THR A 356 -10.35 -21.61 10.52
CA THR A 356 -9.06 -21.90 9.87
C THR A 356 -7.98 -22.26 10.90
N PRO A 357 -7.31 -23.41 10.77
CA PRO A 357 -6.18 -23.75 11.62
C PRO A 357 -5.03 -22.78 11.44
N THR A 358 -4.38 -22.39 12.53
CA THR A 358 -3.16 -21.57 12.48
C THR A 358 -1.98 -22.45 12.08
N GLU A 359 -1.16 -21.97 11.17
CA GLU A 359 0.12 -22.57 10.76
C GLU A 359 1.29 -21.80 11.35
N ALA A 360 2.34 -22.53 11.73
CA ALA A 360 3.60 -21.94 12.17
C ALA A 360 4.74 -22.62 11.39
N TRP A 361 5.51 -21.82 10.69
CA TRP A 361 6.64 -22.30 9.90
C TRP A 361 7.95 -22.26 10.72
N PRO A 362 8.92 -23.12 10.43
CA PRO A 362 10.26 -23.03 11.00
C PRO A 362 10.88 -21.67 10.71
N LYS A 363 11.81 -21.23 11.56
CA LYS A 363 12.50 -19.93 11.45
C LYS A 363 14.01 -20.18 11.48
N GLN A 364 14.72 -19.52 10.57
CA GLN A 364 16.18 -19.58 10.50
C GLN A 364 16.75 -18.18 10.27
N PRO A 365 17.48 -17.62 11.26
CA PRO A 365 18.20 -16.37 11.05
C PRO A 365 19.26 -16.52 9.95
N TYR A 366 19.49 -15.44 9.21
CA TYR A 366 20.57 -15.37 8.23
C TYR A 366 21.34 -14.05 8.35
N VAL A 367 22.47 -13.96 7.69
CA VAL A 367 23.28 -12.75 7.58
C VAL A 367 23.54 -12.50 6.10
N ALA A 368 23.02 -11.38 5.60
CA ALA A 368 23.17 -10.98 4.20
C ALA A 368 24.19 -9.84 3.99
N GLU A 369 24.63 -9.19 5.07
CA GLU A 369 25.63 -8.12 5.00
C GLU A 369 26.99 -8.65 4.49
N THR A 370 27.61 -7.86 3.62
CA THR A 370 28.93 -8.15 3.06
C THR A 370 29.96 -7.10 3.52
N PRO A 371 31.26 -7.42 3.53
CA PRO A 371 32.28 -6.41 3.84
C PRO A 371 32.22 -5.24 2.85
N PHE A 372 32.33 -4.01 3.37
CA PHE A 372 32.44 -2.82 2.53
C PHE A 372 33.75 -2.79 1.74
N THR A 373 33.63 -2.57 0.46
CA THR A 373 34.75 -2.32 -0.45
C THR A 373 34.58 -0.93 -1.05
N ARG A 374 35.54 -0.03 -0.80
CA ARG A 374 35.46 1.33 -1.33
C ARG A 374 35.49 1.31 -2.86
N PRO A 375 34.52 1.97 -3.54
CA PRO A 375 34.58 2.16 -5.01
C PRO A 375 35.83 2.92 -5.45
N ASP A 376 36.43 2.53 -6.56
CA ASP A 376 37.61 3.19 -7.15
C ASP A 376 37.25 4.38 -8.04
N GLU A 377 35.99 4.50 -8.44
CA GLU A 377 35.50 5.55 -9.34
C GLU A 377 35.63 6.95 -8.70
N PRO A 378 35.90 7.99 -9.51
CA PRO A 378 35.90 9.37 -9.05
C PRO A 378 34.53 9.78 -8.45
N ILE A 379 34.53 10.59 -7.42
CA ILE A 379 33.28 11.06 -6.74
C ILE A 379 32.27 11.67 -7.74
N LYS A 380 32.74 12.35 -8.81
CA LYS A 380 31.84 12.88 -9.84
C LYS A 380 31.12 11.78 -10.63
N GLU A 381 31.81 10.71 -10.94
CA GLU A 381 31.23 9.58 -11.66
C GLU A 381 30.20 8.85 -10.80
N LEU A 382 30.56 8.56 -9.53
CA LEU A 382 29.64 8.01 -8.54
C LEU A 382 28.39 8.90 -8.37
N ALA A 383 28.57 10.21 -8.31
CA ALA A 383 27.48 11.16 -8.18
C ALA A 383 26.50 11.06 -9.35
N LEU A 384 27.00 11.00 -10.58
CA LEU A 384 26.16 10.86 -11.77
C LEU A 384 25.45 9.50 -11.84
N LEU A 385 26.15 8.40 -11.46
CA LEU A 385 25.55 7.07 -11.40
C LEU A 385 24.41 7.00 -10.38
N VAL A 386 24.61 7.52 -9.17
CA VAL A 386 23.59 7.54 -8.11
C VAL A 386 22.39 8.40 -8.53
N LEU A 387 22.61 9.60 -9.08
CA LEU A 387 21.52 10.46 -9.54
C LEU A 387 20.74 9.88 -10.73
N ALA A 388 21.41 9.08 -11.57
CA ALA A 388 20.79 8.44 -12.72
C ALA A 388 20.12 7.09 -12.37
N HIS A 389 20.28 6.58 -11.15
CA HIS A 389 19.61 5.35 -10.75
C HIS A 389 18.07 5.56 -10.74
N PRO A 390 17.29 4.62 -11.29
CA PRO A 390 15.83 4.78 -11.38
C PRO A 390 15.13 5.08 -10.04
N ASP A 391 15.65 4.59 -8.91
CA ASP A 391 15.10 4.90 -7.57
C ASP A 391 15.28 6.39 -7.20
N VAL A 392 16.31 7.07 -7.70
CA VAL A 392 16.62 8.47 -7.41
C VAL A 392 16.11 9.43 -8.49
N ALA A 393 16.15 9.02 -9.75
CA ALA A 393 15.76 9.82 -10.90
C ALA A 393 14.32 10.34 -10.81
N ASN A 394 13.99 11.33 -11.62
CA ASN A 394 12.65 11.94 -11.69
C ASN A 394 11.61 10.90 -12.13
N LYS A 395 10.44 10.94 -11.50
CA LYS A 395 9.30 10.05 -11.78
C LYS A 395 8.22 10.73 -12.65
N ALA A 396 8.56 11.81 -13.37
CA ALA A 396 7.61 12.59 -14.18
C ALA A 396 6.81 11.70 -15.14
N TRP A 397 7.46 10.73 -15.77
CA TRP A 397 6.82 9.77 -16.67
C TRP A 397 5.62 9.04 -16.00
N VAL A 398 5.65 8.81 -14.69
CA VAL A 398 4.53 8.20 -13.94
C VAL A 398 3.49 9.25 -13.56
N TYR A 399 3.86 10.26 -12.76
CA TYR A 399 2.87 11.15 -12.17
C TYR A 399 2.22 12.13 -13.17
N GLU A 400 2.75 12.28 -14.38
CA GLU A 400 2.12 13.06 -15.44
C GLU A 400 0.95 12.31 -16.12
N GLN A 401 0.80 11.01 -15.88
CA GLN A 401 -0.32 10.22 -16.34
C GLN A 401 -1.53 10.28 -15.38
N TYR A 402 -1.33 10.72 -14.16
CA TYR A 402 -2.35 10.79 -13.11
C TYR A 402 -3.01 12.18 -13.06
N ASP A 403 -4.36 12.23 -13.03
CA ASP A 403 -5.10 13.46 -12.75
C ASP A 403 -5.08 13.78 -11.25
N LYS A 404 -3.95 14.28 -10.78
CA LYS A 404 -3.70 14.65 -9.39
C LYS A 404 -4.53 15.83 -8.88
N ASP A 405 -5.16 16.58 -9.77
CA ASP A 405 -5.89 17.80 -9.45
C ASP A 405 -7.41 17.57 -9.39
N VAL A 406 -7.90 16.41 -9.81
CA VAL A 406 -9.32 16.05 -9.69
C VAL A 406 -9.78 16.15 -8.23
N GLN A 407 -11.05 16.54 -8.02
CA GLN A 407 -11.62 16.91 -6.71
C GLN A 407 -11.05 18.21 -6.08
N LEU A 408 -10.03 18.84 -6.66
CA LEU A 408 -9.49 20.15 -6.27
C LEU A 408 -8.98 20.25 -4.81
N GLN A 409 -8.58 19.14 -4.21
CA GLN A 409 -8.09 19.11 -2.83
C GLN A 409 -6.56 19.09 -2.75
N THR A 410 -5.87 18.67 -3.81
CA THR A 410 -4.41 18.54 -3.84
C THR A 410 -3.73 19.91 -3.77
N VAL A 411 -2.93 20.14 -2.73
CA VAL A 411 -2.15 21.36 -2.52
C VAL A 411 -0.72 21.18 -3.05
N SER A 412 -0.13 20.02 -2.80
CA SER A 412 1.23 19.67 -3.21
C SER A 412 1.40 18.16 -3.29
N PHE A 413 2.22 17.69 -4.24
CA PHE A 413 2.50 16.26 -4.46
C PHE A 413 3.96 15.99 -4.86
N ARG A 414 4.77 17.03 -5.08
CA ARG A 414 6.15 16.93 -5.62
C ARG A 414 7.24 16.85 -4.57
N GLN A 415 6.91 16.48 -3.33
CA GLN A 415 7.84 16.50 -2.20
C GLN A 415 7.84 15.18 -1.45
N ASP A 416 8.42 15.22 -0.25
CA ASP A 416 8.56 14.05 0.62
C ASP A 416 7.19 13.42 0.96
N ALA A 417 6.12 14.22 1.03
CA ALA A 417 4.74 13.76 1.20
C ALA A 417 3.75 14.57 0.36
N ALA A 418 2.59 13.99 0.04
CA ALA A 418 1.49 14.71 -0.58
C ALA A 418 0.68 15.48 0.46
N VAL A 419 0.13 16.63 0.05
CA VAL A 419 -0.69 17.50 0.91
C VAL A 419 -2.04 17.72 0.25
N LEU A 420 -3.10 17.32 0.93
CA LEU A 420 -4.48 17.61 0.53
C LEU A 420 -5.11 18.57 1.55
N ARG A 421 -5.92 19.51 1.05
CA ARG A 421 -6.76 20.35 1.89
C ARG A 421 -8.01 19.59 2.28
N LEU A 422 -8.16 19.32 3.57
CA LEU A 422 -9.35 18.69 4.12
C LEU A 422 -9.95 19.63 5.19
N GLN A 423 -11.05 20.30 4.86
CA GLN A 423 -11.61 21.39 5.66
C GLN A 423 -10.58 22.54 5.80
N ASP A 424 -10.26 22.95 7.02
CA ASP A 424 -9.29 23.99 7.37
C ASP A 424 -7.86 23.44 7.66
N ARG A 425 -7.67 22.12 7.57
CA ARG A 425 -6.42 21.42 7.88
C ARG A 425 -5.84 20.75 6.64
N ALA A 426 -4.61 20.31 6.77
CA ALA A 426 -3.96 19.45 5.78
C ALA A 426 -4.01 17.98 6.20
N LEU A 427 -4.44 17.13 5.28
CA LEU A 427 -4.14 15.71 5.28
C LEU A 427 -2.82 15.53 4.53
N VAL A 428 -1.84 14.94 5.21
CA VAL A 428 -0.48 14.73 4.67
C VAL A 428 -0.23 13.24 4.57
N LEU A 429 0.22 12.79 3.39
CA LEU A 429 0.27 11.37 3.02
C LEU A 429 1.67 10.98 2.53
N SER A 430 2.20 9.89 3.05
CA SER A 430 3.47 9.28 2.64
C SER A 430 3.31 7.77 2.52
N CYS A 431 4.13 7.13 1.67
CA CYS A 431 4.16 5.67 1.52
C CYS A 431 5.54 5.18 1.12
N GLY A 432 5.79 3.88 1.33
CA GLY A 432 6.98 3.17 0.86
C GLY A 432 7.81 2.52 1.96
N CYS A 433 8.86 1.82 1.52
CA CYS A 433 9.94 1.26 2.35
C CYS A 433 11.19 1.00 1.49
N ASN A 434 12.34 0.68 2.11
CA ASN A 434 13.54 0.26 1.39
C ASN A 434 13.77 -1.25 1.54
N PRO A 435 13.37 -2.07 0.54
CA PRO A 435 13.51 -3.54 0.61
C PRO A 435 14.95 -4.03 0.72
N ARG A 436 15.94 -3.30 0.19
CA ARG A 436 17.35 -3.67 0.29
C ARG A 436 17.86 -3.56 1.73
N HIS A 437 17.52 -2.49 2.45
CA HIS A 437 17.87 -2.36 3.86
C HIS A 437 17.16 -3.42 4.72
N ILE A 438 15.88 -3.69 4.44
CA ILE A 438 15.10 -4.70 5.16
C ILE A 438 15.63 -6.11 4.90
N TYR A 439 16.07 -6.39 3.66
CA TYR A 439 16.74 -7.66 3.35
C TYR A 439 18.02 -7.88 4.16
N LEU A 440 18.83 -6.85 4.36
CA LEU A 440 20.06 -6.94 5.15
C LEU A 440 19.78 -7.02 6.66
N LYS A 441 18.83 -6.23 7.17
CA LYS A 441 18.43 -6.16 8.58
C LYS A 441 16.92 -6.04 8.71
N PRO A 442 16.17 -7.15 8.73
CA PRO A 442 14.71 -7.10 8.68
C PRO A 442 14.06 -6.29 9.81
N TYR A 443 14.56 -6.42 11.05
CA TYR A 443 14.02 -5.67 12.19
C TYR A 443 14.31 -4.17 12.08
N GLU A 444 15.58 -3.80 11.93
CA GLU A 444 16.00 -2.40 11.84
C GLU A 444 15.46 -1.72 10.59
N GLY A 445 15.47 -2.42 9.45
CA GLY A 445 14.98 -1.89 8.19
C GLY A 445 13.49 -1.59 8.21
N ALA A 446 12.67 -2.48 8.77
CA ALA A 446 11.23 -2.26 8.91
C ALA A 446 10.90 -1.17 9.95
N ALA A 447 11.63 -1.11 11.06
CA ALA A 447 11.53 -0.03 12.03
C ALA A 447 11.89 1.34 11.41
N ASN A 448 12.95 1.38 10.61
CA ASN A 448 13.38 2.59 9.91
C ASN A 448 12.38 3.01 8.81
N ALA A 449 11.62 2.10 8.21
CA ALA A 449 10.54 2.46 7.28
C ALA A 449 9.44 3.30 7.96
N VAL A 450 9.13 3.04 9.24
CA VAL A 450 8.23 3.88 10.05
C VAL A 450 8.82 5.28 10.24
N ILE A 451 10.12 5.36 10.55
CA ILE A 451 10.82 6.64 10.73
C ILE A 451 10.86 7.43 9.42
N GLU A 452 11.12 6.79 8.29
CA GLU A 452 11.16 7.45 6.97
C GLU A 452 9.82 8.09 6.62
N ASN A 453 8.72 7.33 6.73
CA ASN A 453 7.39 7.87 6.46
C ASN A 453 7.02 9.02 7.43
N ALA A 454 7.36 8.90 8.70
CA ALA A 454 7.15 9.98 9.67
C ALA A 454 8.05 11.19 9.41
N SER A 455 9.27 10.99 8.89
CA SER A 455 10.18 12.06 8.46
C SER A 455 9.60 12.84 7.29
N ASN A 456 9.03 12.12 6.30
CA ASN A 456 8.35 12.73 5.17
C ASN A 456 7.20 13.66 5.62
N LEU A 457 6.38 13.21 6.58
CA LEU A 457 5.32 14.03 7.17
C LEU A 457 5.88 15.22 7.94
N ALA A 458 6.97 15.02 8.71
CA ALA A 458 7.61 16.07 9.50
C ALA A 458 8.18 17.20 8.65
N CYS A 459 8.66 16.91 7.43
CA CYS A 459 9.09 17.91 6.44
C CYS A 459 7.97 18.89 6.06
N LEU A 460 6.72 18.53 6.30
CA LEU A 460 5.54 19.38 6.09
C LEU A 460 4.88 19.83 7.40
N GLY A 461 5.52 19.56 8.54
CA GLY A 461 5.05 19.94 9.87
C GLY A 461 3.81 19.14 10.34
N ALA A 462 3.55 17.98 9.76
CA ALA A 462 2.39 17.15 10.10
C ALA A 462 2.68 16.17 11.25
N GLU A 463 1.66 15.94 12.08
CA GLU A 463 1.64 14.91 13.10
C GLU A 463 1.12 13.60 12.47
N PRO A 464 1.84 12.47 12.56
CA PRO A 464 1.32 11.18 12.12
C PRO A 464 0.04 10.79 12.89
N LEU A 465 -0.94 10.25 12.19
CA LEU A 465 -2.20 9.76 12.76
C LEU A 465 -2.28 8.25 12.79
N CYS A 466 -1.86 7.58 11.70
CA CYS A 466 -1.93 6.13 11.56
C CYS A 466 -1.03 5.60 10.46
N ILE A 467 -0.80 4.29 10.53
CA ILE A 467 -0.11 3.48 9.50
C ILE A 467 -1.08 2.42 8.99
N VAL A 468 -1.03 2.15 7.69
CA VAL A 468 -1.47 0.91 7.06
C VAL A 468 -0.25 0.24 6.44
N ASP A 469 -0.22 -1.09 6.39
CA ASP A 469 0.91 -1.84 5.87
C ASP A 469 0.49 -2.85 4.79
N CYS A 470 1.41 -3.18 3.90
CA CYS A 470 1.29 -4.33 3.02
C CYS A 470 2.56 -5.18 3.15
N LEU A 471 2.40 -6.35 3.75
CA LEU A 471 3.49 -7.26 4.06
C LEU A 471 3.76 -8.18 2.87
N ASN A 472 4.64 -7.76 1.94
CA ASN A 472 5.00 -8.55 0.77
C ASN A 472 6.27 -9.35 1.05
N PHE A 473 6.17 -10.68 0.98
CA PHE A 473 7.27 -11.62 1.21
C PHE A 473 7.21 -12.77 0.21
N ALA A 474 8.34 -13.43 0.01
CA ALA A 474 8.44 -14.68 -0.72
C ALA A 474 7.72 -15.82 0.06
N SER A 475 7.90 -17.07 -0.33
CA SER A 475 7.18 -18.19 0.29
C SER A 475 7.56 -18.41 1.76
N PRO A 476 6.60 -18.40 2.70
CA PRO A 476 6.87 -18.57 4.13
C PRO A 476 7.30 -19.98 4.49
N VAL A 477 7.23 -20.93 3.56
CA VAL A 477 7.74 -22.30 3.72
C VAL A 477 9.26 -22.31 3.92
N HIS A 478 9.96 -21.31 3.35
CA HIS A 478 11.39 -21.11 3.54
C HIS A 478 11.66 -20.52 4.93
N PRO A 479 12.45 -21.19 5.79
CA PRO A 479 12.64 -20.75 7.19
C PRO A 479 13.24 -19.35 7.33
N GLU A 480 14.08 -18.93 6.40
CA GLU A 480 14.68 -17.60 6.35
C GLU A 480 13.62 -16.53 6.04
N ILE A 481 12.69 -16.82 5.12
CA ILE A 481 11.62 -15.88 4.74
C ILE A 481 10.64 -15.68 5.90
N TYR A 482 10.25 -16.77 6.59
CA TYR A 482 9.35 -16.63 7.74
C TYR A 482 10.03 -15.89 8.91
N TRP A 483 11.35 -16.05 9.06
CA TRP A 483 12.13 -15.25 10.02
C TRP A 483 12.19 -13.77 9.62
N GLN A 484 12.43 -13.45 8.32
CA GLN A 484 12.37 -12.07 7.81
C GLN A 484 11.02 -11.41 8.10
N LEU A 485 9.92 -12.12 7.83
CA LEU A 485 8.56 -11.66 8.09
C LEU A 485 8.37 -11.33 9.59
N GLU A 486 8.73 -12.26 10.47
CA GLU A 486 8.63 -12.04 11.92
C GLU A 486 9.43 -10.83 12.38
N GLN A 487 10.71 -10.74 11.97
CA GLN A 487 11.57 -9.62 12.38
C GLN A 487 11.07 -8.29 11.83
N SER A 488 10.56 -8.26 10.61
CA SER A 488 9.98 -7.06 10.01
C SER A 488 8.73 -6.60 10.76
N VAL A 489 7.81 -7.50 11.09
CA VAL A 489 6.61 -7.17 11.88
C VAL A 489 6.97 -6.67 13.27
N LEU A 490 7.97 -7.30 13.94
CA LEU A 490 8.42 -6.87 15.26
C LEU A 490 9.08 -5.47 15.19
N GLY A 491 9.97 -5.23 14.24
CA GLY A 491 10.64 -3.94 14.07
C GLY A 491 9.64 -2.81 13.78
N LEU A 492 8.72 -3.04 12.84
CA LEU A 492 7.62 -2.11 12.53
C LEU A 492 6.79 -1.80 13.79
N GLY A 493 6.32 -2.86 14.47
CA GLY A 493 5.47 -2.71 15.65
C GLY A 493 6.16 -2.02 16.82
N ASP A 494 7.44 -2.28 17.07
CA ASP A 494 8.20 -1.65 18.14
C ASP A 494 8.43 -0.17 17.87
N MET A 495 8.74 0.22 16.63
CA MET A 495 8.90 1.62 16.27
C MET A 495 7.55 2.35 16.26
N ALA A 496 6.49 1.75 15.75
CA ALA A 496 5.15 2.31 15.79
C ALA A 496 4.70 2.59 17.23
N ARG A 497 4.97 1.66 18.18
CA ARG A 497 4.74 1.87 19.62
C ARG A 497 5.58 3.01 20.18
N LYS A 498 6.88 3.05 19.85
CA LYS A 498 7.79 4.08 20.35
C LYS A 498 7.40 5.48 19.87
N MET A 499 6.83 5.59 18.68
CA MET A 499 6.34 6.84 18.10
C MET A 499 4.86 7.11 18.40
N GLU A 500 4.18 6.21 19.10
CA GLU A 500 2.75 6.29 19.43
C GLU A 500 1.85 6.40 18.19
N ILE A 501 2.23 5.72 17.09
CA ILE A 501 1.46 5.71 15.82
C ILE A 501 0.79 4.34 15.67
N PRO A 502 -0.55 4.25 15.67
CA PRO A 502 -1.24 2.97 15.53
C PRO A 502 -1.13 2.42 14.09
N VAL A 503 -0.98 1.09 13.98
CA VAL A 503 -1.12 0.35 12.71
C VAL A 503 -2.57 -0.10 12.62
N VAL A 504 -3.35 0.57 11.78
CA VAL A 504 -4.82 0.48 11.82
C VAL A 504 -5.41 -0.52 10.85
N GLY A 505 -4.61 -1.04 9.92
CA GLY A 505 -5.03 -2.02 8.91
C GLY A 505 -3.88 -2.37 7.99
N GLY A 506 -4.12 -3.27 7.07
CA GLY A 506 -3.13 -3.69 6.08
C GLY A 506 -3.50 -4.97 5.37
N ASN A 507 -2.58 -5.44 4.54
CA ASN A 507 -2.70 -6.65 3.74
C ASN A 507 -1.44 -7.51 3.88
N VAL A 508 -1.56 -8.80 3.62
CA VAL A 508 -0.42 -9.73 3.56
C VAL A 508 -0.39 -10.41 2.20
N SER A 509 0.72 -10.28 1.49
CA SER A 509 0.99 -10.95 0.22
C SER A 509 2.23 -11.83 0.37
N LEU A 510 2.03 -13.13 0.36
CA LEU A 510 3.10 -14.14 0.43
C LEU A 510 3.23 -14.87 -0.91
N TYR A 511 4.21 -15.77 -1.00
CA TYR A 511 4.49 -16.54 -2.22
C TYR A 511 4.88 -15.68 -3.42
N ASN A 512 5.51 -14.52 -3.17
CA ASN A 512 6.00 -13.66 -4.24
C ASN A 512 7.35 -14.18 -4.77
N GLU A 513 7.28 -15.23 -5.57
CA GLU A 513 8.40 -15.90 -6.24
C GLU A 513 8.07 -16.13 -7.71
N SER A 514 9.07 -16.17 -8.56
CA SER A 514 8.91 -16.43 -9.99
C SER A 514 9.83 -17.56 -10.43
N ASP A 515 9.23 -18.66 -10.92
CA ASP A 515 9.96 -19.77 -11.49
C ASP A 515 10.64 -19.38 -12.82
N GLU A 516 9.97 -18.55 -13.64
CA GLU A 516 10.48 -18.08 -14.93
C GLU A 516 11.80 -17.30 -14.79
N PHE A 517 11.89 -16.45 -13.77
CA PHE A 517 13.07 -15.58 -13.52
C PHE A 517 13.97 -16.12 -12.43
N GLU A 518 13.65 -17.26 -11.82
CA GLU A 518 14.37 -17.84 -10.68
C GLU A 518 14.58 -16.79 -9.56
N THR A 519 13.54 -15.98 -9.26
CA THR A 519 13.61 -14.88 -8.28
C THR A 519 12.71 -15.11 -7.09
N GLN A 520 13.17 -14.62 -5.95
CA GLN A 520 12.42 -14.42 -4.73
C GLN A 520 12.49 -12.93 -4.39
N ILE A 521 11.36 -12.29 -4.09
CA ILE A 521 11.38 -10.87 -3.74
C ILE A 521 12.16 -10.63 -2.44
N LYS A 522 12.81 -9.49 -2.34
CA LYS A 522 13.28 -9.00 -1.04
C LYS A 522 12.08 -8.67 -0.14
N PRO A 523 12.22 -8.82 1.21
CA PRO A 523 11.17 -8.49 2.16
C PRO A 523 10.73 -7.03 1.98
N THR A 524 9.45 -6.81 1.71
CA THR A 524 8.91 -5.51 1.35
C THR A 524 7.64 -5.21 2.17
N PRO A 525 7.75 -4.95 3.48
CA PRO A 525 6.66 -4.42 4.28
C PRO A 525 6.44 -2.95 3.90
N SER A 526 5.67 -2.73 2.83
CA SER A 526 5.36 -1.40 2.32
C SER A 526 4.37 -0.71 3.24
N LEU A 527 4.60 0.56 3.56
CA LEU A 527 3.77 1.34 4.47
C LEU A 527 2.99 2.42 3.73
N GLY A 528 1.79 2.72 4.22
CA GLY A 528 1.07 3.96 3.96
C GLY A 528 0.87 4.70 5.27
N MET A 529 1.20 5.99 5.34
CA MET A 529 1.08 6.80 6.53
C MET A 529 0.25 8.05 6.26
N ALA A 530 -0.75 8.29 7.11
CA ALA A 530 -1.54 9.51 7.08
C ALA A 530 -1.20 10.38 8.29
N GLY A 531 -1.14 11.69 8.08
CA GLY A 531 -0.89 12.67 9.12
C GLY A 531 -1.77 13.90 8.98
N ARG A 532 -1.82 14.71 10.02
CA ARG A 532 -2.59 15.94 10.11
C ARG A 532 -1.68 17.13 10.41
N GLY A 533 -1.84 18.20 9.61
CA GLY A 533 -1.06 19.41 9.76
C GLY A 533 -1.82 20.68 9.39
N ASP A 534 -1.09 21.79 9.31
CA ASP A 534 -1.62 23.02 8.72
C ASP A 534 -1.48 22.97 7.21
N VAL A 535 -2.40 23.62 6.49
CA VAL A 535 -2.30 23.70 5.03
C VAL A 535 -1.07 24.54 4.67
N ARG A 536 -0.04 23.88 4.21
CA ARG A 536 1.22 24.50 3.77
C ARG A 536 1.61 23.95 2.40
N SER A 537 2.06 24.81 1.53
CA SER A 537 2.83 24.39 0.38
C SER A 537 4.30 24.37 0.77
N TRP A 538 5.04 23.43 0.22
CA TRP A 538 6.50 23.44 0.33
C TRP A 538 7.07 24.72 -0.31
N THR A 539 8.13 25.25 0.28
CA THR A 539 8.86 26.39 -0.27
C THR A 539 10.28 25.97 -0.63
N ALA A 540 10.69 26.26 -1.85
CA ALA A 540 12.07 26.05 -2.26
C ALA A 540 12.99 26.96 -1.44
N PRO A 541 14.18 26.49 -1.04
CA PRO A 541 15.25 27.32 -0.50
C PRO A 541 15.58 28.47 -1.43
N ARG A 542 15.98 29.62 -0.87
CA ARG A 542 16.27 30.83 -1.63
C ARG A 542 17.77 31.10 -1.65
N GLU A 543 18.23 31.84 -2.63
CA GLU A 543 19.60 32.30 -2.70
C GLU A 543 20.03 32.99 -1.41
N GLY A 544 21.17 32.59 -0.84
CA GLY A 544 21.72 33.05 0.41
C GLY A 544 21.23 32.28 1.65
N ASP A 545 20.26 31.37 1.53
CA ASP A 545 19.86 30.54 2.67
C ASP A 545 21.01 29.61 3.08
N VAL A 546 21.21 29.45 4.39
CA VAL A 546 22.20 28.53 4.97
C VAL A 546 21.63 27.13 4.95
N LEU A 547 22.43 26.19 4.45
CA LEU A 547 22.11 24.77 4.40
C LEU A 547 22.77 24.04 5.57
N ALA A 548 21.98 23.29 6.33
CA ALA A 548 22.48 22.47 7.42
C ALA A 548 21.86 21.06 7.41
N VAL A 549 22.58 20.09 7.94
CA VAL A 549 22.11 18.73 8.18
C VAL A 549 21.83 18.55 9.66
N ILE A 550 20.61 18.10 9.99
CA ILE A 550 20.20 17.65 11.31
C ILE A 550 20.21 16.12 11.30
N GLY A 551 20.70 15.49 12.38
CA GLY A 551 20.86 14.05 12.49
C GLY A 551 22.26 13.53 12.14
N ALA A 552 22.61 12.37 12.70
CA ALA A 552 23.94 11.78 12.57
C ALA A 552 24.11 11.06 11.23
N THR A 553 25.25 11.27 10.55
CA THR A 553 25.63 10.56 9.33
C THR A 553 26.40 9.30 9.69
N GLY A 554 25.97 8.13 9.18
CA GLY A 554 26.69 6.86 9.30
C GLY A 554 27.46 6.49 8.03
N ILE A 555 28.26 5.45 8.14
CA ILE A 555 29.06 4.87 7.04
C ILE A 555 28.44 3.56 6.53
N ASP A 556 27.13 3.44 6.66
CA ASP A 556 26.37 2.22 6.35
C ASP A 556 25.88 2.28 4.89
N PHE A 557 26.60 1.65 3.97
CA PHE A 557 26.29 1.70 2.53
C PHE A 557 25.53 0.48 2.02
N GLY A 558 25.48 -0.61 2.80
CA GLY A 558 24.78 -1.83 2.40
C GLY A 558 23.32 -1.59 2.07
N GLY A 559 22.86 -1.97 0.89
CA GLY A 559 21.51 -1.75 0.39
C GLY A 559 21.19 -0.32 -0.05
N SER A 560 22.16 0.61 -0.01
CA SER A 560 22.00 1.97 -0.56
C SER A 560 22.00 1.98 -2.10
N VAL A 561 21.66 3.12 -2.68
CA VAL A 561 21.79 3.31 -4.14
C VAL A 561 23.26 3.25 -4.56
N LEU A 562 24.18 3.73 -3.73
CA LEU A 562 25.62 3.59 -4.01
C LEU A 562 26.00 2.10 -4.12
N ASP A 563 25.54 1.25 -3.19
CA ASP A 563 25.73 -0.18 -3.25
C ASP A 563 25.10 -0.80 -4.50
N ALA A 564 23.89 -0.39 -4.85
CA ALA A 564 23.19 -0.88 -6.03
C ALA A 564 23.94 -0.60 -7.35
N VAL A 565 24.65 0.54 -7.46
CA VAL A 565 25.37 0.91 -8.69
C VAL A 565 26.83 0.44 -8.72
N THR A 566 27.45 0.12 -7.56
CA THR A 566 28.87 -0.23 -7.48
C THR A 566 29.13 -1.65 -6.97
N GLY A 567 28.17 -2.25 -6.26
CA GLY A 567 28.38 -3.51 -5.52
C GLY A 567 29.33 -3.35 -4.34
N CYS A 568 29.42 -2.15 -3.74
CA CYS A 568 30.38 -1.85 -2.67
C CYS A 568 30.14 -2.64 -1.38
N GLY A 569 28.92 -3.17 -1.17
CA GLY A 569 28.55 -3.88 0.05
C GLY A 569 28.51 -2.97 1.28
N GLY A 570 28.58 -3.57 2.44
CA GLY A 570 28.52 -2.89 3.74
C GLY A 570 27.36 -3.35 4.60
N SER A 571 27.20 -2.70 5.75
CA SER A 571 26.05 -2.88 6.64
C SER A 571 24.88 -2.01 6.20
N ALA A 572 23.66 -2.47 6.45
CA ALA A 572 22.48 -1.59 6.38
C ALA A 572 22.49 -0.57 7.54
N PRO A 573 21.82 0.59 7.36
CA PRO A 573 21.74 1.60 8.41
C PRO A 573 21.21 1.03 9.74
N PRO A 574 21.78 1.47 10.88
CA PRO A 574 21.29 1.10 12.20
C PRO A 574 19.92 1.72 12.47
N LEU A 575 19.30 1.29 13.55
CA LEU A 575 18.03 1.88 14.02
C LEU A 575 18.23 3.36 14.34
N ALA A 576 17.44 4.21 13.67
CA ALA A 576 17.51 5.66 13.87
C ALA A 576 16.78 6.12 15.14
N ASP A 577 17.12 7.33 15.60
CA ASP A 577 16.42 7.97 16.71
C ASP A 577 15.18 8.73 16.21
N PRO A 578 13.94 8.32 16.58
CA PRO A 578 12.74 9.01 16.18
C PRO A 578 12.59 10.40 16.79
N GLY A 579 13.37 10.77 17.81
CA GLY A 579 13.34 12.09 18.44
C GLY A 579 13.65 13.22 17.46
N VAL A 580 14.52 12.96 16.48
CA VAL A 580 14.89 13.94 15.45
C VAL A 580 13.68 14.33 14.59
N VAL A 581 12.79 13.39 14.30
CA VAL A 581 11.56 13.63 13.53
C VAL A 581 10.68 14.70 14.19
N SER A 582 10.49 14.60 15.52
CA SER A 582 9.72 15.57 16.27
C SER A 582 10.38 16.96 16.28
N ILE A 583 11.71 17.02 16.39
CA ILE A 583 12.47 18.29 16.34
C ILE A 583 12.23 18.99 15.00
N VAL A 584 12.32 18.27 13.89
CA VAL A 584 12.14 18.85 12.54
C VAL A 584 10.69 19.26 12.32
N ARG A 585 9.72 18.42 12.71
CA ARG A 585 8.30 18.79 12.66
C ARG A 585 8.03 20.12 13.38
N ASP A 586 8.57 20.30 14.57
CA ASP A 586 8.38 21.50 15.37
C ASP A 586 9.08 22.73 14.74
N LEU A 587 10.28 22.57 14.14
CA LEU A 587 10.95 23.61 13.37
C LEU A 587 10.08 24.12 12.20
N VAL A 588 9.51 23.19 11.44
CA VAL A 588 8.60 23.50 10.33
C VAL A 588 7.32 24.15 10.87
N GLY A 589 6.73 23.59 11.94
CA GLY A 589 5.54 24.13 12.59
C GLY A 589 5.70 25.57 13.05
N GLN A 590 6.86 25.91 13.58
CA GLN A 590 7.22 27.26 14.03
C GLN A 590 7.66 28.21 12.90
N GLY A 591 7.77 27.73 11.66
CA GLY A 591 8.23 28.55 10.51
C GLY A 591 9.70 28.97 10.60
N ARG A 592 10.54 28.20 11.28
CA ARG A 592 11.96 28.47 11.48
C ARG A 592 12.83 28.08 10.29
N VAL A 593 12.32 27.27 9.37
CA VAL A 593 13.01 26.82 8.17
C VAL A 593 12.41 27.47 6.92
N THR A 594 13.21 27.67 5.88
CA THR A 594 12.81 28.15 4.56
C THR A 594 12.65 27.01 3.56
N GLY A 595 13.24 25.85 3.84
CA GLY A 595 13.11 24.61 3.10
C GLY A 595 13.58 23.45 3.96
N VAL A 596 13.03 22.27 3.71
CA VAL A 596 13.42 21.04 4.41
C VAL A 596 13.10 19.83 3.54
N THR A 597 13.93 18.80 3.61
CA THR A 597 13.69 17.48 3.05
C THR A 597 14.42 16.45 3.91
N ASP A 598 13.91 15.23 3.98
CA ASP A 598 14.63 14.12 4.59
C ASP A 598 15.81 13.66 3.71
N LEU A 599 16.75 12.95 4.31
CA LEU A 599 17.86 12.33 3.61
C LEU A 599 17.62 10.82 3.55
N SER A 600 17.12 10.37 2.42
CA SER A 600 16.83 8.97 2.13
C SER A 600 17.67 8.47 0.95
N ARG A 601 17.06 7.84 -0.07
CA ARG A 601 17.77 7.26 -1.23
C ARG A 601 18.65 8.26 -1.96
N GLY A 602 19.93 7.86 -2.15
CA GLY A 602 20.96 8.70 -2.77
C GLY A 602 21.54 9.76 -1.82
N GLY A 603 21.12 9.77 -0.54
CA GLY A 603 21.68 10.58 0.54
C GLY A 603 21.60 12.09 0.32
N LEU A 604 22.57 12.84 0.87
CA LEU A 604 22.63 14.30 0.74
C LEU A 604 22.74 14.76 -0.72
N LEU A 605 23.43 13.99 -1.56
CA LEU A 605 23.59 14.35 -2.98
C LEU A 605 22.24 14.41 -3.69
N ALA A 606 21.41 13.39 -3.52
CA ALA A 606 20.10 13.34 -4.14
C ALA A 606 19.16 14.43 -3.60
N ALA A 607 19.17 14.65 -2.29
CA ALA A 607 18.39 15.68 -1.63
C ALA A 607 18.73 17.08 -2.17
N ILE A 608 20.02 17.45 -2.17
CA ILE A 608 20.45 18.78 -2.64
C ILE A 608 20.22 18.99 -4.14
N ALA A 609 20.45 17.96 -4.96
CA ALA A 609 20.21 18.03 -6.39
C ALA A 609 18.73 18.31 -6.74
N LYS A 610 17.80 17.84 -5.89
CA LYS A 610 16.36 18.06 -6.07
C LYS A 610 15.87 19.40 -5.51
N VAL A 611 16.34 19.80 -4.31
CA VAL A 611 15.77 20.96 -3.62
C VAL A 611 16.57 22.26 -3.79
N ALA A 612 17.87 22.17 -4.00
CA ALA A 612 18.76 23.33 -4.21
C ALA A 612 19.89 22.98 -5.19
N PRO A 613 19.57 22.77 -6.49
CA PRO A 613 20.55 22.35 -7.51
C PRO A 613 21.64 23.39 -7.80
N ARG A 614 21.51 24.57 -7.24
CA ARG A 614 22.52 25.63 -7.23
C ARG A 614 22.89 25.93 -5.79
N ALA A 615 23.98 25.35 -5.34
CA ALA A 615 24.46 25.49 -3.97
C ALA A 615 25.98 25.35 -3.93
N ASP A 616 26.59 25.94 -2.91
CA ASP A 616 28.01 25.81 -2.59
C ASP A 616 28.14 25.08 -1.25
N LEU A 617 28.56 23.81 -1.29
CA LEU A 617 28.71 22.96 -0.13
C LEU A 617 30.18 22.85 0.31
N HIS A 618 30.40 22.85 1.61
CA HIS A 618 31.68 22.60 2.27
C HIS A 618 31.54 21.44 3.24
N LEU A 619 32.05 20.27 2.84
CA LEU A 619 31.95 19.03 3.62
C LEU A 619 33.24 18.80 4.39
N SER A 620 33.14 18.42 5.64
CA SER A 620 34.26 17.91 6.44
C SER A 620 34.28 16.39 6.41
N GLY A 621 35.48 15.81 6.37
CA GLY A 621 35.65 14.35 6.37
C GLY A 621 35.54 13.71 4.98
N ASP A 622 35.16 12.44 4.93
CA ASP A 622 35.06 11.68 3.69
C ASP A 622 33.83 12.12 2.86
N PRO A 623 34.05 12.58 1.59
CA PRO A 623 32.94 12.97 0.72
C PRO A 623 32.01 11.77 0.39
N LEU A 624 32.51 10.55 0.39
CA LEU A 624 31.69 9.35 0.17
C LEU A 624 30.62 9.22 1.25
N GLU A 625 31.02 9.31 2.53
CA GLU A 625 30.10 9.25 3.66
C GLU A 625 29.12 10.42 3.65
N SER A 626 29.62 11.63 3.45
CA SER A 626 28.81 12.83 3.54
C SER A 626 27.75 12.92 2.45
N LEU A 627 28.04 12.48 1.22
CA LEU A 627 27.16 12.63 0.07
C LEU A 627 26.20 11.44 -0.12
N PHE A 628 26.67 10.21 0.10
CA PHE A 628 25.95 9.01 -0.33
C PHE A 628 25.36 8.18 0.82
N SER A 629 25.67 8.49 2.08
CA SER A 629 25.05 7.78 3.20
C SER A 629 23.52 7.90 3.16
N GLU A 630 22.82 6.78 3.39
CA GLU A 630 21.35 6.69 3.47
C GLU A 630 20.88 6.37 4.90
N THR A 631 21.66 6.76 5.92
CA THR A 631 21.27 6.65 7.33
C THR A 631 19.98 7.43 7.58
N TYR A 632 19.00 6.80 8.21
CA TYR A 632 17.69 7.38 8.50
C TYR A 632 17.72 8.44 9.62
N GLY A 633 16.63 9.23 9.74
CA GLY A 633 16.49 10.26 10.76
C GLY A 633 17.41 11.45 10.51
N ARG A 634 17.75 11.75 9.24
CA ARG A 634 18.52 12.92 8.85
C ARG A 634 17.71 13.83 7.94
N PHE A 635 17.97 15.13 8.07
CA PHE A 635 17.25 16.14 7.29
C PHE A 635 18.20 17.20 6.78
N LEU A 636 18.03 17.58 5.50
CA LEU A 636 18.60 18.80 4.96
C LEU A 636 17.62 19.95 5.23
N VAL A 637 18.05 20.94 5.97
CA VAL A 637 17.27 22.13 6.28
C VAL A 637 17.93 23.36 5.68
N ALA A 638 17.10 24.28 5.17
CA ALA A 638 17.52 25.60 4.72
C ALA A 638 16.96 26.64 5.71
N VAL A 639 17.77 27.58 6.14
CA VAL A 639 17.39 28.66 7.05
C VAL A 639 17.97 29.99 6.59
N ARG A 640 17.30 31.11 6.92
CA ARG A 640 17.79 32.45 6.63
C ARG A 640 19.07 32.79 7.37
N ASP A 641 19.15 32.32 8.61
CA ASP A 641 20.23 32.56 9.54
C ASP A 641 20.41 31.33 10.44
N GLU A 642 21.66 30.92 10.70
CA GLU A 642 21.98 29.75 11.52
C GLU A 642 21.38 29.83 12.93
N GLY A 643 21.16 31.05 13.44
CA GLY A 643 20.49 31.27 14.72
C GLY A 643 19.08 30.68 14.80
N ALA A 644 18.44 30.45 13.65
CA ALA A 644 17.16 29.72 13.56
C ALA A 644 17.27 28.26 14.07
N LEU A 645 18.47 27.68 14.10
CA LEU A 645 18.76 26.32 14.60
C LEU A 645 19.34 26.31 16.01
N ALA A 646 19.34 27.45 16.72
CA ALA A 646 19.86 27.53 18.08
C ALA A 646 19.22 26.48 19.03
N GLY A 647 20.05 25.73 19.75
CA GLY A 647 19.63 24.66 20.65
C GLY A 647 19.39 23.31 19.99
N ILE A 648 19.61 23.18 18.68
CA ILE A 648 19.47 21.93 17.91
C ILE A 648 20.88 21.52 17.46
N ASP A 649 21.21 20.26 17.63
CA ASP A 649 22.43 19.70 17.07
C ASP A 649 22.31 19.62 15.53
N HIS A 650 23.23 20.33 14.86
CA HIS A 650 23.22 20.44 13.40
C HIS A 650 24.64 20.68 12.88
N ARG A 651 24.82 20.39 11.59
CA ARG A 651 26.06 20.69 10.88
C ARG A 651 25.75 21.56 9.68
N VAL A 652 26.28 22.79 9.65
CA VAL A 652 26.22 23.63 8.45
C VAL A 652 27.06 22.97 7.35
N VAL A 653 26.45 22.81 6.17
CA VAL A 653 27.06 22.15 5.00
C VAL A 653 27.27 23.10 3.82
N GLY A 654 26.69 24.31 3.85
CA GLY A 654 26.90 25.28 2.77
C GLY A 654 25.80 26.34 2.69
N THR A 655 25.66 26.91 1.49
CA THR A 655 24.66 27.95 1.19
C THR A 655 24.03 27.73 -0.18
N VAL A 656 22.80 28.17 -0.34
CA VAL A 656 22.09 28.18 -1.63
C VAL A 656 22.60 29.34 -2.49
N GLY A 657 22.94 29.06 -3.75
CA GLY A 657 23.37 30.08 -4.73
C GLY A 657 24.47 29.59 -5.65
N GLY A 658 24.90 30.44 -6.57
CA GLY A 658 25.86 30.11 -7.59
C GLY A 658 25.23 29.61 -8.89
N ASP A 659 26.08 29.18 -9.84
CA ASP A 659 25.65 28.76 -11.19
C ASP A 659 25.49 27.23 -11.31
N ALA A 660 26.03 26.45 -10.34
CA ALA A 660 26.06 25.00 -10.35
C ALA A 660 25.98 24.45 -8.91
N LEU A 661 25.80 23.16 -8.76
CA LEU A 661 26.05 22.47 -7.51
C LEU A 661 27.56 22.26 -7.36
N THR A 662 28.16 22.99 -6.43
CA THR A 662 29.58 22.89 -6.10
C THR A 662 29.73 22.26 -4.72
N VAL A 663 30.55 21.20 -4.62
CA VAL A 663 30.85 20.52 -3.35
C VAL A 663 32.36 20.54 -3.16
N ARG A 664 32.83 21.04 -2.00
CA ARG A 664 34.25 21.07 -1.63
C ARG A 664 34.47 20.26 -0.35
N TRP A 665 35.60 19.57 -0.29
CA TRP A 665 36.06 18.85 0.89
C TRP A 665 37.59 18.91 0.99
N ASP A 666 38.15 18.44 2.09
CA ASP A 666 39.61 18.36 2.24
C ASP A 666 40.21 17.44 1.18
N GLY A 667 40.94 18.00 0.23
CA GLY A 667 41.63 17.28 -0.83
C GLY A 667 40.90 17.23 -2.18
N GLY A 668 39.71 17.86 -2.36
CA GLY A 668 39.04 17.85 -3.64
C GLY A 668 37.78 18.69 -3.76
N SER A 669 37.21 18.67 -4.95
CA SER A 669 35.94 19.30 -5.22
C SER A 669 35.19 18.58 -6.35
N LEU A 670 33.88 18.77 -6.35
CA LEU A 670 32.93 18.29 -7.37
C LEU A 670 32.12 19.49 -7.86
N ILE A 671 31.94 19.59 -9.17
CA ILE A 671 31.01 20.56 -9.79
C ILE A 671 30.10 19.76 -10.69
N LEU A 672 28.78 19.91 -10.48
CA LEU A 672 27.71 19.39 -11.33
C LEU A 672 26.95 20.56 -11.91
N THR A 673 26.97 20.70 -13.24
CA THR A 673 26.21 21.75 -13.92
C THR A 673 24.70 21.43 -13.90
N PRO A 674 23.83 22.44 -14.09
CA PRO A 674 22.40 22.19 -14.22
C PRO A 674 22.06 21.16 -15.32
N GLU A 675 22.80 21.20 -16.45
CA GLU A 675 22.60 20.27 -17.56
C GLU A 675 23.01 18.82 -17.18
N GLU A 676 24.10 18.65 -16.44
CA GLU A 676 24.52 17.33 -15.93
C GLU A 676 23.50 16.76 -14.93
N LEU A 677 22.97 17.61 -14.03
CA LEU A 677 21.94 17.23 -13.07
C LEU A 677 20.64 16.83 -13.77
N GLU A 678 20.16 17.66 -14.69
CA GLU A 678 18.95 17.37 -15.47
C GLU A 678 19.12 16.10 -16.30
N ALA A 679 20.25 15.92 -16.96
CA ALA A 679 20.55 14.73 -17.74
C ALA A 679 20.60 13.45 -16.88
N ALA A 680 21.17 13.49 -15.69
CA ALA A 680 21.18 12.35 -14.78
C ALA A 680 19.77 12.03 -14.25
N LEU A 681 19.06 13.04 -13.74
CA LEU A 681 17.73 12.87 -13.16
C LEU A 681 16.65 12.48 -14.19
N ALA A 682 16.87 12.68 -15.50
CA ALA A 682 15.93 12.28 -16.56
C ALA A 682 16.09 10.81 -17.02
N SER A 683 16.89 9.99 -16.36
CA SER A 683 17.21 8.62 -16.81
C SER A 683 15.98 7.71 -16.91
N THR A 684 15.08 7.70 -15.93
CA THR A 684 13.87 6.88 -15.96
C THR A 684 12.97 7.24 -17.14
N THR A 685 12.73 8.53 -17.39
CA THR A 685 11.95 8.99 -18.55
C THR A 685 12.60 8.54 -19.86
N ARG A 686 13.94 8.61 -19.98
CA ARG A 686 14.64 8.15 -21.18
C ARG A 686 14.57 6.64 -21.40
N LEU A 687 14.51 5.85 -20.34
CA LEU A 687 14.35 4.39 -20.43
C LEU A 687 12.94 3.99 -20.87
N MET A 688 11.94 4.83 -20.63
CA MET A 688 10.53 4.58 -20.95
C MET A 688 10.07 5.28 -22.24
N CYS A 689 10.76 6.32 -22.70
CA CYS A 689 10.50 6.99 -23.97
C CYS A 689 11.53 6.53 -24.99
N TYR A 690 11.13 5.77 -25.98
CA TYR A 690 11.97 5.33 -27.11
C TYR A 690 12.11 6.42 -28.17
#